data_9c402c7e430b536ce7841ace727f5c52
#
_entry.id   9c402c7e430b536ce7841ace727f5c52
#
_cell.length_a   1.000
_cell.length_b   1.000
_cell.length_c   1.000
_cell.angle_alpha   90.00
_cell.angle_beta   90.00
_cell.angle_gamma   90.00
#
_symmetry.space_group_name_H-M   'P 1'
#
loop_
_entity.id
_entity.type
_entity.pdbx_description
1 polymer ?
#
loop_
_entity_poly.entity_id
_entity_poly.type
_entity_poly.pdbx_seq_one_letter_code
_entity_poly.pdbx_strand_id
1 'polypeptide(L)'
;MYRSVSQLSSTTTSLLGSRHQPARSLPRRRAAALAAASLVSLVCAHASAGVEQAAGTAPTVVDTQAAPDAAPAGMEVVTVTATRRREPVRDVPLRVETLSAEALERSGAASLMDYVGTLPGVHVSSDGGPGRGQVEIRGVSVGSMSAPTVGIYIDDVAFGSSTSFVGEAVSALDLSLLDLHHVELLRGPQGTLYGAGAMGGLLKYVTNDPDPSGFSGKAGLAVRQSKGGALGHTENAVINVPLSEGVAAMRVAAFNEHDGGYIRSVGRVTGDHVNEGDTRGARVSLLFDPSKDLRVRLTATQQNIARDGTAIVQYDATTGQPVYGDLTHQLYRTEPYTIKTGVLSADIEYNMGWARLNVIGSAQRFRGHTMLDATDILGSDGLNFAALDNTIRLDKKTAEVRLTSDRGPIEWLAGYYHNKETGNRDQRLYAELADNSTMEFLTSGQPSRFTENAVYGDLTWNGIPQWSFTVGARAARNSQVYGTSTNGVKDFESGGKDSSKTYLATARYSIDKVSSVYFRAASGYRPGGPNPPALDQNGKVIPGAPTSFAPDTLWSYEVGYKADLLDKRLFLEVALFDIRWDKLQQPIPIGATTLTGNAGKAESKGLELAVRYKVNGHFSLDGSLAYTDAKLTEDAPALGPSGARLPNSARLSSAIGGRYTFDVAGKAAYAGLNIRQVGQRNAGFAAPGTSVPNFSMPGYVMGDLQAGIEISGWEVGAFMRNLADKRALSGADTALTAFGGPLRVTTVQPRTIGMNVTRTF
;
A
#
# COMPACT_ATOMS: atom_id res chain seq x y z
N MET A 1 17.15 -12.06 -36.29
CA MET A 1 17.80 -13.41 -36.32
C MET A 1 16.81 -14.43 -36.84
N TYR A 2 16.55 -14.37 -38.15
CA TYR A 2 15.75 -15.35 -38.88
C TYR A 2 16.68 -16.18 -39.72
N ARG A 3 17.01 -17.39 -39.27
CA ARG A 3 17.47 -18.54 -40.07
C ARG A 3 18.19 -19.53 -39.15
N SER A 4 17.43 -20.51 -38.65
CA SER A 4 17.91 -21.89 -38.41
C SER A 4 16.99 -22.66 -37.47
N VAL A 5 15.74 -22.88 -37.87
CA VAL A 5 14.92 -23.99 -37.33
C VAL A 5 14.26 -24.68 -38.51
N SER A 6 15.08 -25.32 -39.34
CA SER A 6 14.63 -26.31 -40.29
C SER A 6 15.73 -27.35 -40.41
N GLN A 7 15.74 -28.31 -39.49
CA GLN A 7 16.25 -29.68 -39.65
C GLN A 7 16.34 -30.31 -38.26
N LEU A 8 15.35 -31.09 -37.96
CA LEU A 8 15.46 -32.33 -37.20
C LEU A 8 14.05 -32.94 -37.14
N SER A 9 13.70 -33.59 -38.24
CA SER A 9 12.60 -34.56 -38.25
C SER A 9 13.23 -35.98 -38.27
N SER A 10 12.47 -36.90 -37.71
CA SER A 10 12.57 -38.36 -37.76
C SER A 10 13.51 -39.06 -36.77
N THR A 11 12.91 -39.64 -35.75
CA THR A 11 12.84 -41.10 -35.60
C THR A 11 11.93 -41.47 -34.41
N THR A 12 10.76 -42.03 -34.71
CA THR A 12 10.18 -43.34 -34.41
C THR A 12 10.47 -43.89 -32.99
N THR A 13 9.56 -44.39 -32.18
CA THR A 13 8.59 -45.47 -32.39
C THR A 13 7.77 -45.72 -31.12
N SER A 14 6.47 -45.84 -31.28
CA SER A 14 5.48 -46.61 -30.56
C SER A 14 5.86 -47.35 -29.27
N LEU A 15 4.95 -47.29 -28.25
CA LEU A 15 4.26 -48.45 -27.66
C LEU A 15 3.24 -48.01 -26.58
N LEU A 16 1.97 -48.46 -26.83
CA LEU A 16 0.92 -48.93 -25.89
C LEU A 16 0.63 -48.12 -24.62
N GLY A 17 -0.48 -47.40 -24.45
CA GLY A 17 -1.82 -47.95 -24.37
C GLY A 17 -2.23 -48.29 -22.93
N SER A 18 -2.86 -47.34 -22.21
CA SER A 18 -3.89 -47.71 -21.22
C SER A 18 -4.85 -46.53 -20.98
N ARG A 19 -6.12 -46.79 -21.20
CA ARG A 19 -7.25 -45.94 -20.96
C ARG A 19 -7.42 -45.72 -19.47
N HIS A 20 -7.46 -44.43 -19.03
CA HIS A 20 -8.12 -44.06 -17.78
C HIS A 20 -9.07 -42.90 -18.06
N GLN A 21 -10.34 -43.11 -17.79
CA GLN A 21 -11.39 -42.10 -17.81
C GLN A 21 -11.15 -41.08 -16.71
N PRO A 22 -11.40 -39.76 -16.94
CA PRO A 22 -11.36 -38.80 -15.86
C PRO A 22 -12.66 -38.83 -15.06
N ALA A 23 -12.52 -39.07 -13.76
CA ALA A 23 -13.60 -38.90 -12.79
C ALA A 23 -14.02 -37.42 -12.71
N ARG A 24 -15.30 -37.14 -12.92
CA ARG A 24 -15.93 -35.86 -12.72
C ARG A 24 -15.85 -35.46 -11.24
N SER A 25 -15.09 -34.43 -10.89
CA SER A 25 -15.11 -33.82 -9.59
C SER A 25 -16.20 -32.72 -9.55
N LEU A 26 -17.22 -32.93 -8.75
CA LEU A 26 -18.25 -31.97 -8.39
C LEU A 26 -17.66 -30.82 -7.53
N PRO A 27 -18.16 -29.58 -7.62
CA PRO A 27 -17.54 -28.42 -6.98
C PRO A 27 -17.82 -28.39 -5.47
N ARG A 28 -16.77 -28.46 -4.68
CA ARG A 28 -16.76 -28.25 -3.20
C ARG A 28 -16.97 -26.79 -2.75
N ARG A 29 -17.57 -25.92 -3.58
CA ARG A 29 -17.65 -24.47 -3.32
C ARG A 29 -18.89 -24.01 -2.51
N ARG A 30 -19.81 -24.90 -2.10
CA ARG A 30 -21.04 -24.49 -1.38
C ARG A 30 -21.05 -24.72 0.13
N ALA A 31 -20.08 -25.42 0.70
CA ALA A 31 -20.12 -25.78 2.13
C ALA A 31 -19.54 -24.70 3.08
N ALA A 32 -18.65 -23.84 2.61
CA ALA A 32 -18.04 -22.81 3.47
C ALA A 32 -18.91 -21.53 3.63
N ALA A 33 -19.76 -21.23 2.68
CA ALA A 33 -20.66 -20.05 2.76
C ALA A 33 -21.86 -20.28 3.67
N LEU A 34 -22.28 -21.52 3.87
CA LEU A 34 -23.39 -21.88 4.78
C LEU A 34 -22.98 -21.88 6.26
N ALA A 35 -21.70 -22.10 6.58
CA ALA A 35 -21.23 -22.07 7.97
C ALA A 35 -21.12 -20.63 8.55
N ALA A 36 -20.80 -19.65 7.71
CA ALA A 36 -20.75 -18.24 8.14
C ALA A 36 -22.16 -17.62 8.31
N ALA A 37 -23.11 -17.98 7.46
CA ALA A 37 -24.50 -17.54 7.56
C ALA A 37 -25.23 -18.13 8.76
N SER A 38 -24.86 -19.35 9.17
CA SER A 38 -25.47 -20.03 10.33
C SER A 38 -25.03 -19.46 11.68
N LEU A 39 -23.82 -18.88 11.78
CA LEU A 39 -23.37 -18.22 13.02
C LEU A 39 -24.05 -16.86 13.24
N VAL A 40 -24.33 -16.11 12.19
CA VAL A 40 -25.03 -14.83 12.29
C VAL A 40 -26.51 -15.02 12.68
N SER A 41 -27.16 -16.08 12.21
CA SER A 41 -28.56 -16.38 12.55
C SER A 41 -28.74 -16.86 14.01
N LEU A 42 -27.70 -17.48 14.61
CA LEU A 42 -27.78 -17.98 16.00
C LEU A 42 -27.60 -16.85 17.04
N VAL A 43 -26.87 -15.78 16.70
CA VAL A 43 -26.67 -14.65 17.62
C VAL A 43 -27.88 -13.72 17.67
N CYS A 44 -28.64 -13.60 16.57
CA CYS A 44 -29.86 -12.78 16.55
C CYS A 44 -31.07 -13.41 17.26
N ALA A 45 -31.07 -14.71 17.51
CA ALA A 45 -32.23 -15.40 18.13
C ALA A 45 -32.21 -15.37 19.66
N HIS A 46 -31.12 -14.98 20.31
CA HIS A 46 -30.99 -14.95 21.78
C HIS A 46 -31.05 -13.55 22.42
N ALA A 47 -31.16 -12.49 21.60
CA ALA A 47 -31.23 -11.12 22.12
C ALA A 47 -32.67 -10.60 22.41
N SER A 48 -33.71 -11.45 22.26
CA SER A 48 -35.10 -11.02 22.37
C SER A 48 -35.81 -11.45 23.64
N ALA A 49 -35.13 -11.97 24.66
CA ALA A 49 -35.74 -12.39 25.89
C ALA A 49 -35.11 -11.67 27.09
N GLY A 50 -35.76 -10.62 27.58
CA GLY A 50 -35.50 -10.06 28.90
C GLY A 50 -35.40 -8.53 28.98
N VAL A 51 -36.49 -7.82 28.77
CA VAL A 51 -36.65 -6.49 29.37
C VAL A 51 -37.98 -6.45 30.06
N GLU A 52 -37.92 -6.63 31.35
CA GLU A 52 -39.05 -6.41 32.28
C GLU A 52 -39.11 -4.93 32.64
N GLN A 53 -40.29 -4.32 32.51
CA GLN A 53 -40.57 -2.91 32.75
C GLN A 53 -40.34 -2.53 34.21
N ALA A 54 -39.54 -1.53 34.47
CA ALA A 54 -39.61 -0.73 35.69
C ALA A 54 -40.18 0.65 35.34
N ALA A 55 -41.38 0.92 35.79
CA ALA A 55 -42.03 2.23 35.72
C ALA A 55 -41.37 3.20 36.71
N GLY A 56 -40.86 4.33 36.23
CA GLY A 56 -40.27 5.38 37.07
C GLY A 56 -40.39 6.75 36.42
N THR A 57 -41.37 7.52 36.85
CA THR A 57 -41.51 8.99 36.88
C THR A 57 -40.88 9.84 35.76
N ALA A 58 -41.74 10.51 35.01
CA ALA A 58 -41.43 11.54 34.04
C ALA A 58 -40.72 12.76 34.67
N PRO A 59 -39.68 13.30 34.07
CA PRO A 59 -39.20 14.63 34.40
C PRO A 59 -39.94 15.70 33.57
N THR A 60 -40.27 16.76 34.26
CA THR A 60 -40.90 18.00 33.84
C THR A 60 -40.20 18.61 32.62
N VAL A 61 -40.99 19.01 31.63
CA VAL A 61 -40.56 19.81 30.46
C VAL A 61 -40.09 21.18 31.00
N VAL A 62 -38.81 21.45 30.89
CA VAL A 62 -38.23 22.79 31.00
C VAL A 62 -38.17 23.40 29.61
N ASP A 63 -38.93 24.48 29.45
CA ASP A 63 -38.97 25.32 28.27
C ASP A 63 -37.56 25.90 28.03
N THR A 64 -36.84 25.36 27.03
CA THR A 64 -35.53 25.84 26.68
C THR A 64 -35.67 26.94 25.64
N GLN A 65 -35.63 28.19 26.13
CA GLN A 65 -35.29 29.35 25.28
C GLN A 65 -34.06 29.03 24.46
N ALA A 66 -34.12 29.28 23.13
CA ALA A 66 -33.02 29.17 22.20
C ALA A 66 -31.83 29.98 22.71
N ALA A 67 -30.78 29.28 23.11
CA ALA A 67 -29.48 29.91 23.41
C ALA A 67 -28.91 30.53 22.13
N PRO A 68 -28.26 31.71 22.21
CA PRO A 68 -27.58 32.31 21.07
C PRO A 68 -26.48 31.35 20.55
N ASP A 69 -26.31 31.27 19.21
CA ASP A 69 -25.35 30.46 18.49
C ASP A 69 -24.04 30.22 19.26
N ALA A 70 -23.89 29.07 19.86
CA ALA A 70 -22.63 28.65 20.47
C ALA A 70 -21.58 28.62 19.35
N ALA A 71 -20.47 29.33 19.57
CA ALA A 71 -19.34 29.31 18.63
C ALA A 71 -19.03 27.84 18.26
N PRO A 72 -18.84 27.52 16.96
CA PRO A 72 -18.66 26.15 16.54
C PRO A 72 -17.45 25.54 17.27
N ALA A 73 -17.65 24.41 17.93
CA ALA A 73 -16.58 23.69 18.63
C ALA A 73 -15.38 23.49 17.67
N GLY A 74 -14.16 23.74 18.16
CA GLY A 74 -12.93 23.56 17.40
C GLY A 74 -12.80 22.14 16.81
N MET A 75 -11.90 21.93 15.89
CA MET A 75 -11.59 20.62 15.35
C MET A 75 -11.00 19.72 16.46
N GLU A 76 -11.34 18.45 16.43
CA GLU A 76 -10.73 17.43 17.29
C GLU A 76 -9.21 17.34 17.06
N VAL A 77 -8.45 17.20 18.16
CA VAL A 77 -6.99 17.08 18.09
C VAL A 77 -6.65 15.67 17.61
N VAL A 78 -6.15 15.56 16.39
CA VAL A 78 -5.70 14.30 15.82
C VAL A 78 -4.39 13.87 16.47
N THR A 79 -4.39 12.68 17.08
CA THR A 79 -3.20 12.07 17.69
C THR A 79 -2.63 11.02 16.75
N VAL A 80 -1.29 10.99 16.63
CA VAL A 80 -0.55 10.04 15.78
C VAL A 80 0.53 9.31 16.57
N THR A 81 1.04 8.23 15.97
CA THR A 81 2.08 7.38 16.56
C THR A 81 3.39 7.43 15.76
N ALA A 82 3.56 8.48 14.97
CA ALA A 82 4.66 8.69 14.03
C ALA A 82 6.06 8.62 14.66
N THR A 83 6.20 9.12 15.89
CA THR A 83 7.47 9.13 16.66
C THR A 83 7.62 7.92 17.59
N ARG A 84 6.83 6.86 17.39
CA ARG A 84 6.71 5.72 18.34
C ARG A 84 6.16 6.13 19.70
N ARG A 85 5.59 7.34 19.80
CA ARG A 85 4.85 7.92 20.94
C ARG A 85 3.50 8.40 20.47
N ARG A 86 2.51 8.43 21.36
CA ARG A 86 1.20 9.05 21.04
C ARG A 86 1.32 10.56 21.24
N GLU A 87 1.21 11.31 20.16
CA GLU A 87 1.40 12.77 20.15
C GLU A 87 0.39 13.45 19.22
N PRO A 88 -0.06 14.67 19.56
CA PRO A 88 -0.85 15.49 18.62
C PRO A 88 -0.04 15.74 17.33
N VAL A 89 -0.69 15.67 16.16
CA VAL A 89 -0.04 15.93 14.85
C VAL A 89 0.71 17.26 14.84
N ARG A 90 0.18 18.29 15.51
CA ARG A 90 0.80 19.60 15.60
C ARG A 90 2.18 19.56 16.26
N ASP A 91 2.36 18.68 17.27
CA ASP A 91 3.59 18.62 18.06
C ASP A 91 4.69 17.76 17.43
N VAL A 92 4.35 16.99 16.41
CA VAL A 92 5.29 16.13 15.69
C VAL A 92 6.11 16.93 14.68
N PRO A 93 7.47 16.96 14.78
CA PRO A 93 8.33 17.75 13.90
C PRO A 93 8.59 17.04 12.56
N LEU A 94 7.53 16.66 11.87
CA LEU A 94 7.53 16.15 10.50
C LEU A 94 6.11 16.26 9.93
N ARG A 95 5.98 16.23 8.60
CA ARG A 95 4.67 16.21 7.97
C ARG A 95 4.03 14.85 8.10
N VAL A 96 2.87 14.83 8.78
CA VAL A 96 2.03 13.63 8.93
C VAL A 96 0.63 13.94 8.42
N GLU A 97 0.13 13.09 7.55
CA GLU A 97 -1.24 13.15 7.04
C GLU A 97 -2.03 11.96 7.58
N THR A 98 -3.23 12.22 8.05
CA THR A 98 -4.11 11.19 8.63
C THR A 98 -5.40 11.11 7.84
N LEU A 99 -5.82 9.90 7.52
CA LEU A 99 -7.10 9.60 6.87
C LEU A 99 -7.96 8.79 7.84
N SER A 100 -9.08 9.35 8.27
CA SER A 100 -9.98 8.61 9.18
C SER A 100 -10.72 7.49 8.44
N ALA A 101 -11.00 6.40 9.16
CA ALA A 101 -11.71 5.25 8.59
C ALA A 101 -13.09 5.64 8.06
N GLU A 102 -13.82 6.51 8.78
CA GLU A 102 -15.15 6.97 8.38
C GLU A 102 -15.11 7.76 7.06
N ALA A 103 -14.09 8.62 6.87
CA ALA A 103 -13.94 9.37 5.63
C ALA A 103 -13.68 8.43 4.44
N LEU A 104 -12.88 7.38 4.65
CA LEU A 104 -12.58 6.37 3.65
C LEU A 104 -13.82 5.54 3.28
N GLU A 105 -14.55 5.06 4.27
CA GLU A 105 -15.80 4.29 4.07
C GLU A 105 -16.85 5.10 3.31
N ARG A 106 -17.07 6.37 3.71
CA ARG A 106 -18.05 7.26 3.04
C ARG A 106 -17.69 7.58 1.60
N SER A 107 -16.41 7.63 1.27
CA SER A 107 -15.96 7.84 -0.12
C SER A 107 -16.15 6.63 -1.03
N GLY A 108 -16.50 5.47 -0.44
CA GLY A 108 -16.56 4.20 -1.16
C GLY A 108 -15.18 3.71 -1.62
N ALA A 109 -14.11 4.17 -0.97
CA ALA A 109 -12.76 3.71 -1.26
C ALA A 109 -12.63 2.22 -0.93
N ALA A 110 -12.12 1.44 -1.89
CA ALA A 110 -11.96 0.00 -1.76
C ALA A 110 -10.50 -0.44 -1.89
N SER A 111 -9.65 0.36 -2.54
CA SER A 111 -8.25 0.05 -2.81
C SER A 111 -7.31 1.16 -2.36
N LEU A 112 -6.04 0.81 -2.18
CA LEU A 112 -4.96 1.76 -1.88
C LEU A 112 -4.94 2.94 -2.86
N MET A 113 -5.19 2.68 -4.14
CA MET A 113 -5.23 3.70 -5.18
C MET A 113 -6.37 4.69 -4.98
N ASP A 114 -7.50 4.27 -4.41
CA ASP A 114 -8.67 5.10 -4.20
C ASP A 114 -8.44 6.18 -3.13
N TYR A 115 -7.58 5.94 -2.14
CA TYR A 115 -7.36 6.88 -1.04
C TYR A 115 -5.93 7.44 -0.95
N VAL A 116 -4.88 6.63 -1.04
CA VAL A 116 -3.50 7.13 -1.00
C VAL A 116 -3.17 7.90 -2.28
N GLY A 117 -3.63 7.43 -3.42
CA GLY A 117 -3.46 8.13 -4.71
C GLY A 117 -4.19 9.48 -4.79
N THR A 118 -5.03 9.82 -3.80
CA THR A 118 -5.68 11.15 -3.71
C THR A 118 -4.80 12.18 -3.01
N LEU A 119 -3.74 11.76 -2.32
CA LEU A 119 -2.88 12.64 -1.51
C LEU A 119 -1.84 13.33 -2.38
N PRO A 120 -1.77 14.68 -2.44
CA PRO A 120 -0.78 15.39 -3.21
C PRO A 120 0.66 15.03 -2.81
N GLY A 121 1.57 14.87 -3.79
CA GLY A 121 2.95 14.47 -3.57
C GLY A 121 3.15 12.98 -3.29
N VAL A 122 2.06 12.21 -3.33
CA VAL A 122 2.06 10.75 -3.26
C VAL A 122 1.62 10.17 -4.59
N HIS A 123 2.28 9.13 -5.02
CA HIS A 123 1.89 8.36 -6.19
C HIS A 123 1.74 6.89 -5.83
N VAL A 124 0.74 6.25 -6.41
CA VAL A 124 0.58 4.79 -6.36
C VAL A 124 0.65 4.29 -7.79
N SER A 125 1.72 3.61 -8.13
CA SER A 125 1.79 2.84 -9.38
C SER A 125 1.17 1.46 -9.13
N SER A 126 0.46 0.92 -10.12
CA SER A 126 -0.16 -0.41 -10.01
C SER A 126 0.07 -1.22 -11.27
N ASP A 127 0.37 -2.50 -11.10
CA ASP A 127 0.48 -3.48 -12.17
C ASP A 127 -0.87 -4.17 -12.44
N GLY A 128 -1.94 -3.36 -12.43
CA GLY A 128 -3.25 -3.77 -12.89
C GLY A 128 -4.20 -4.36 -11.84
N GLY A 129 -4.06 -4.01 -10.56
CA GLY A 129 -5.07 -4.40 -9.60
C GLY A 129 -4.67 -4.30 -8.12
N PRO A 130 -5.61 -4.60 -7.21
CA PRO A 130 -5.37 -4.58 -5.77
C PRO A 130 -4.22 -5.49 -5.34
N GLY A 131 -3.41 -5.02 -4.38
CA GLY A 131 -2.26 -5.76 -3.85
C GLY A 131 -1.04 -5.79 -4.76
N ARG A 132 -1.08 -5.10 -5.91
CA ARG A 132 0.01 -5.01 -6.88
C ARG A 132 0.51 -3.57 -7.08
N GLY A 133 0.33 -2.73 -6.08
CA GLY A 133 0.75 -1.33 -6.12
C GLY A 133 2.06 -1.07 -5.39
N GLN A 134 2.74 0.01 -5.78
CA GLN A 134 3.87 0.59 -5.05
C GLN A 134 3.55 2.03 -4.69
N VAL A 135 3.89 2.44 -3.47
CA VAL A 135 3.70 3.81 -2.99
C VAL A 135 5.00 4.57 -3.11
N GLU A 136 4.92 5.77 -3.62
CA GLU A 136 6.03 6.69 -3.80
C GLU A 136 5.67 8.04 -3.21
N ILE A 137 6.59 8.66 -2.46
CA ILE A 137 6.37 9.92 -1.76
C ILE A 137 7.47 10.90 -2.14
N ARG A 138 7.11 12.18 -2.41
CA ARG A 138 8.05 13.26 -2.75
C ARG A 138 8.94 12.94 -3.96
N GLY A 139 8.45 12.12 -4.89
CA GLY A 139 9.21 11.72 -6.07
C GLY A 139 10.42 10.81 -5.78
N VAL A 140 10.52 10.23 -4.58
CA VAL A 140 11.52 9.20 -4.27
C VAL A 140 11.08 7.91 -4.92
N SER A 141 11.31 7.81 -6.21
CA SER A 141 10.87 6.73 -7.08
C SER A 141 12.01 6.23 -7.95
N VAL A 142 12.03 4.95 -8.15
CA VAL A 142 13.01 4.26 -9.01
C VAL A 142 12.35 3.49 -10.16
N GLY A 143 11.02 3.62 -10.30
CA GLY A 143 10.24 2.83 -11.25
C GLY A 143 9.89 1.44 -10.72
N SER A 144 9.37 0.60 -11.59
CA SER A 144 8.96 -0.77 -11.27
C SER A 144 10.15 -1.70 -10.98
N MET A 145 9.89 -2.84 -10.31
CA MET A 145 10.83 -3.95 -10.06
C MET A 145 12.02 -3.65 -9.12
N SER A 146 11.95 -2.62 -8.28
CA SER A 146 12.98 -2.35 -7.26
C SER A 146 12.44 -2.54 -5.84
N ALA A 147 13.36 -2.57 -4.85
CA ALA A 147 12.97 -2.58 -3.45
C ALA A 147 12.15 -1.32 -3.09
N PRO A 148 11.15 -1.42 -2.19
CA PRO A 148 10.27 -0.30 -1.88
C PRO A 148 11.04 0.86 -1.26
N THR A 149 10.58 2.09 -1.55
CA THR A 149 11.10 3.33 -0.95
C THR A 149 10.19 3.86 0.15
N VAL A 150 9.00 3.29 0.32
CA VAL A 150 8.03 3.62 1.36
C VAL A 150 7.78 2.39 2.22
N GLY A 151 7.98 2.53 3.53
CA GLY A 151 7.69 1.47 4.50
C GLY A 151 6.19 1.29 4.69
N ILE A 152 5.73 0.05 4.81
CA ILE A 152 4.32 -0.28 5.10
C ILE A 152 4.26 -0.91 6.49
N TYR A 153 3.35 -0.43 7.33
CA TYR A 153 3.16 -0.93 8.69
C TYR A 153 1.68 -1.20 8.98
N ILE A 154 1.43 -2.25 9.75
CA ILE A 154 0.14 -2.50 10.41
C ILE A 154 0.41 -2.36 11.90
N ASP A 155 -0.16 -1.34 12.54
CA ASP A 155 0.20 -0.93 13.89
C ASP A 155 1.74 -0.72 14.01
N ASP A 156 2.42 -1.50 14.85
CA ASP A 156 3.87 -1.43 14.98
C ASP A 156 4.62 -2.55 14.22
N VAL A 157 3.94 -3.30 13.37
CA VAL A 157 4.52 -4.42 12.60
C VAL A 157 4.88 -3.99 11.18
N ALA A 158 6.17 -4.08 10.83
CA ALA A 158 6.65 -3.84 9.48
C ALA A 158 6.16 -4.93 8.50
N PHE A 159 5.49 -4.55 7.41
CA PHE A 159 4.90 -5.45 6.43
C PHE A 159 5.73 -5.51 5.13
N GLY A 160 5.66 -6.66 4.43
CA GLY A 160 6.29 -6.86 3.13
C GLY A 160 7.78 -7.18 3.22
N SER A 161 8.42 -7.39 2.06
CA SER A 161 9.83 -7.72 1.98
C SER A 161 10.71 -6.47 2.10
N SER A 162 11.88 -6.65 2.71
CA SER A 162 12.94 -5.62 2.78
C SER A 162 13.86 -5.63 1.55
N THR A 163 13.66 -6.58 0.61
CA THR A 163 14.52 -6.76 -0.58
C THR A 163 13.69 -6.91 -1.85
N SER A 164 14.28 -6.65 -3.01
CA SER A 164 13.62 -6.79 -4.33
C SER A 164 13.48 -8.24 -4.83
N PHE A 165 14.11 -9.22 -4.18
CA PHE A 165 14.23 -10.58 -4.73
C PHE A 165 12.94 -11.41 -4.69
N VAL A 166 11.96 -11.00 -3.92
CA VAL A 166 10.68 -11.71 -3.82
C VAL A 166 9.54 -11.04 -4.61
N GLY A 167 9.91 -10.27 -5.66
CA GLY A 167 8.97 -9.72 -6.62
C GLY A 167 7.79 -9.00 -5.98
N GLU A 168 6.57 -9.42 -6.26
CA GLU A 168 5.34 -8.76 -5.79
C GLU A 168 5.16 -8.70 -4.27
N ALA A 169 5.93 -9.45 -3.46
CA ALA A 169 5.92 -9.31 -2.01
C ALA A 169 6.52 -7.97 -1.51
N VAL A 170 7.10 -7.14 -2.41
CA VAL A 170 7.50 -5.75 -2.14
C VAL A 170 6.37 -4.76 -2.38
N SER A 171 5.26 -5.19 -2.98
CA SER A 171 4.10 -4.33 -3.23
C SER A 171 3.49 -3.86 -1.92
N ALA A 172 2.91 -2.68 -1.96
CA ALA A 172 2.17 -2.14 -0.84
C ALA A 172 0.97 -3.04 -0.51
N LEU A 173 0.76 -3.28 0.76
CA LEU A 173 -0.40 -4.00 1.23
C LEU A 173 -1.65 -3.17 0.91
N ASP A 174 -2.51 -3.71 0.08
CA ASP A 174 -3.86 -3.21 -0.12
C ASP A 174 -4.76 -3.82 0.96
N LEU A 175 -4.57 -3.36 2.19
CA LEU A 175 -5.35 -3.84 3.33
C LEU A 175 -6.76 -3.31 3.23
N SER A 176 -7.74 -4.17 3.44
CA SER A 176 -9.12 -3.70 3.61
C SER A 176 -9.19 -2.65 4.72
N LEU A 177 -9.90 -1.58 4.44
CA LEU A 177 -10.10 -0.45 5.36
C LEU A 177 -11.04 -0.80 6.53
N LEU A 178 -11.53 -2.03 6.57
CA LEU A 178 -12.42 -2.50 7.61
C LEU A 178 -11.78 -2.41 8.99
N ASP A 179 -12.49 -1.70 9.88
CA ASP A 179 -12.16 -1.59 11.29
C ASP A 179 -10.77 -1.01 11.54
N LEU A 180 -10.34 -0.06 10.71
CA LEU A 180 -9.22 0.81 11.02
C LEU A 180 -9.68 1.94 11.96
N HIS A 181 -8.78 2.43 12.78
CA HIS A 181 -8.95 3.70 13.47
C HIS A 181 -8.62 4.86 12.50
N HIS A 182 -7.45 4.76 11.85
CA HIS A 182 -7.02 5.69 10.81
C HIS A 182 -5.82 5.14 10.03
N VAL A 183 -5.48 5.81 8.95
CA VAL A 183 -4.23 5.60 8.20
C VAL A 183 -3.33 6.80 8.43
N GLU A 184 -2.05 6.57 8.78
CA GLU A 184 -1.02 7.61 8.91
C GLU A 184 -0.09 7.55 7.70
N LEU A 185 0.14 8.67 7.04
CA LEU A 185 1.17 8.83 6.03
C LEU A 185 2.24 9.79 6.56
N LEU A 186 3.43 9.26 6.83
CA LEU A 186 4.59 10.02 7.29
C LEU A 186 5.45 10.35 6.07
N ARG A 187 5.73 11.62 5.84
CA ARG A 187 6.50 12.07 4.68
C ARG A 187 7.96 12.29 5.03
N GLY A 188 8.85 11.98 4.10
CA GLY A 188 10.29 12.02 4.29
C GLY A 188 10.85 10.82 5.04
N PRO A 189 12.19 10.66 5.10
CA PRO A 189 12.82 9.44 5.60
C PRO A 189 12.55 9.17 7.06
N GLN A 190 12.25 7.90 7.35
CA GLN A 190 11.97 7.37 8.69
C GLN A 190 12.99 6.28 9.10
N GLY A 191 14.17 6.26 8.48
CA GLY A 191 15.16 5.19 8.65
C GLY A 191 15.61 4.95 10.09
N THR A 192 15.63 5.98 10.94
CA THR A 192 16.07 5.86 12.34
C THR A 192 15.12 5.02 13.17
N LEU A 193 13.82 5.30 13.14
CA LEU A 193 12.82 4.62 13.98
C LEU A 193 12.19 3.40 13.29
N TYR A 194 12.12 3.39 11.96
CA TYR A 194 11.39 2.41 11.19
C TYR A 194 12.28 1.53 10.28
N GLY A 195 13.56 1.88 10.12
CA GLY A 195 14.55 1.03 9.45
C GLY A 195 14.52 1.06 7.93
N ALA A 196 14.87 -0.06 7.32
CA ALA A 196 15.07 -0.20 5.89
C ALA A 196 13.79 0.05 5.08
N GLY A 197 13.92 0.65 3.88
CA GLY A 197 12.80 0.88 2.96
C GLY A 197 11.92 2.09 3.29
N ALA A 198 12.12 2.75 4.43
CA ALA A 198 11.39 3.96 4.79
C ALA A 198 12.16 5.22 4.35
N MET A 199 12.45 5.34 3.05
CA MET A 199 13.24 6.42 2.46
C MET A 199 12.40 7.65 2.07
N GLY A 200 11.36 7.46 1.27
CA GLY A 200 10.42 8.51 0.89
C GLY A 200 9.40 8.80 1.99
N GLY A 201 9.14 7.82 2.86
CA GLY A 201 8.16 7.91 3.92
C GLY A 201 7.68 6.57 4.44
N LEU A 202 6.53 6.61 5.11
CA LEU A 202 5.89 5.46 5.73
C LEU A 202 4.37 5.56 5.59
N LEU A 203 3.72 4.46 5.26
CA LEU A 203 2.28 4.27 5.33
C LEU A 203 1.96 3.32 6.49
N LYS A 204 1.20 3.78 7.47
CA LYS A 204 0.83 3.00 8.65
C LYS A 204 -0.68 2.88 8.78
N TYR A 205 -1.16 1.65 8.83
CA TYR A 205 -2.53 1.30 9.17
C TYR A 205 -2.63 1.15 10.68
N VAL A 206 -3.45 1.95 11.34
CA VAL A 206 -3.73 1.86 12.77
C VAL A 206 -5.08 1.20 12.95
N THR A 207 -5.10 0.05 13.62
CA THR A 207 -6.33 -0.73 13.82
C THR A 207 -7.04 -0.33 15.11
N ASN A 208 -8.36 -0.55 15.17
CA ASN A 208 -9.10 -0.37 16.42
C ASN A 208 -8.72 -1.46 17.43
N ASP A 209 -8.50 -1.04 18.66
CA ASP A 209 -8.29 -1.96 19.79
C ASP A 209 -9.63 -2.62 20.21
N PRO A 210 -9.59 -3.85 20.76
CA PRO A 210 -10.73 -4.39 21.51
C PRO A 210 -11.06 -3.51 22.71
N ASP A 211 -12.35 -3.31 22.97
CA ASP A 211 -12.86 -2.47 24.08
C ASP A 211 -13.44 -3.36 25.18
N PRO A 212 -12.80 -3.40 26.38
CA PRO A 212 -13.31 -4.18 27.50
C PRO A 212 -14.49 -3.51 28.25
N SER A 213 -14.88 -2.29 27.87
CA SER A 213 -15.94 -1.54 28.57
C SER A 213 -17.36 -1.97 28.15
N GLY A 214 -17.53 -2.54 26.94
CA GLY A 214 -18.87 -2.85 26.46
C GLY A 214 -18.93 -3.68 25.17
N PHE A 215 -20.10 -4.28 24.95
CA PHE A 215 -20.41 -4.92 23.68
C PHE A 215 -20.74 -3.86 22.63
N SER A 216 -20.20 -4.00 21.44
CA SER A 216 -20.52 -3.15 20.30
C SER A 216 -20.35 -3.91 18.99
N GLY A 217 -21.02 -3.44 17.96
CA GLY A 217 -20.91 -4.05 16.65
C GLY A 217 -21.21 -3.07 15.52
N LYS A 218 -20.78 -3.45 14.34
CA LYS A 218 -21.02 -2.73 13.07
C LYS A 218 -21.22 -3.75 11.97
N ALA A 219 -22.26 -3.58 11.15
CA ALA A 219 -22.49 -4.36 9.96
C ALA A 219 -22.75 -3.44 8.76
N GLY A 220 -22.19 -3.73 7.62
CA GLY A 220 -22.28 -2.90 6.44
C GLY A 220 -22.47 -3.70 5.16
N LEU A 221 -23.23 -3.11 4.24
CA LEU A 221 -23.42 -3.57 2.87
C LEU A 221 -23.16 -2.40 1.93
N ALA A 222 -22.36 -2.61 0.89
CA ALA A 222 -22.21 -1.64 -0.19
C ALA A 222 -22.41 -2.32 -1.54
N VAL A 223 -22.99 -1.57 -2.49
CA VAL A 223 -23.10 -1.97 -3.89
C VAL A 223 -22.52 -0.86 -4.75
N ARG A 224 -21.81 -1.23 -5.81
CA ARG A 224 -21.20 -0.28 -6.73
C ARG A 224 -21.18 -0.81 -8.15
N GLN A 225 -21.17 0.10 -9.11
CA GLN A 225 -21.03 -0.23 -10.52
C GLN A 225 -20.14 0.80 -11.21
N SER A 226 -19.10 0.32 -11.86
CA SER A 226 -18.26 1.12 -12.75
C SER A 226 -18.90 1.22 -14.12
N LYS A 227 -18.72 2.33 -14.81
CA LYS A 227 -19.22 2.49 -16.18
C LYS A 227 -18.60 1.44 -17.09
N GLY A 228 -19.45 0.66 -17.75
CA GLY A 228 -19.03 -0.47 -18.60
C GLY A 228 -18.63 -1.72 -17.82
N GLY A 229 -18.81 -1.73 -16.49
CA GLY A 229 -18.52 -2.87 -15.62
C GLY A 229 -19.77 -3.58 -15.12
N ALA A 230 -19.59 -4.75 -14.50
CA ALA A 230 -20.63 -5.47 -13.78
C ALA A 230 -20.84 -4.90 -12.37
N LEU A 231 -21.88 -5.37 -11.70
CA LEU A 231 -22.20 -4.97 -10.32
C LEU A 231 -21.20 -5.59 -9.35
N GLY A 232 -20.56 -4.74 -8.55
CA GLY A 232 -19.75 -5.14 -7.40
C GLY A 232 -20.50 -4.92 -6.09
N HIS A 233 -20.11 -5.64 -5.04
CA HIS A 233 -20.68 -5.50 -3.70
C HIS A 233 -19.62 -5.76 -2.62
N THR A 234 -19.89 -5.24 -1.43
CA THR A 234 -19.06 -5.46 -0.24
C THR A 234 -19.96 -5.74 0.95
N GLU A 235 -19.70 -6.82 1.66
CA GLU A 235 -20.32 -7.13 2.94
C GLU A 235 -19.24 -7.07 4.03
N ASN A 236 -19.55 -6.45 5.16
CA ASN A 236 -18.61 -6.40 6.27
C ASN A 236 -19.32 -6.45 7.62
N ALA A 237 -18.60 -6.96 8.62
CA ALA A 237 -19.08 -7.00 10.00
C ALA A 237 -17.90 -6.85 10.98
N VAL A 238 -18.16 -6.13 12.06
CA VAL A 238 -17.25 -5.98 13.20
C VAL A 238 -18.05 -6.26 14.46
N ILE A 239 -17.48 -7.05 15.37
CA ILE A 239 -18.07 -7.34 16.68
C ILE A 239 -16.97 -7.17 17.73
N ASN A 240 -17.29 -6.42 18.77
CA ASN A 240 -16.48 -6.26 19.98
C ASN A 240 -17.20 -6.94 21.15
N VAL A 241 -16.52 -7.85 21.82
CA VAL A 241 -17.05 -8.62 22.94
C VAL A 241 -16.15 -8.42 24.15
N PRO A 242 -16.64 -7.76 25.24
CA PRO A 242 -15.93 -7.77 26.51
C PRO A 242 -15.92 -9.20 27.07
N LEU A 243 -14.75 -9.75 27.32
CA LEU A 243 -14.58 -11.09 27.93
C LEU A 243 -14.53 -10.99 29.45
N SER A 244 -13.99 -9.88 29.96
CA SER A 244 -13.99 -9.48 31.34
C SER A 244 -14.01 -7.97 31.39
N GLU A 245 -15.01 -7.40 32.07
CA GLU A 245 -15.21 -5.94 32.10
C GLU A 245 -13.96 -5.21 32.61
N GLY A 246 -13.54 -4.20 31.84
CA GLY A 246 -12.36 -3.40 32.13
C GLY A 246 -11.01 -4.12 31.99
N VAL A 247 -10.98 -5.44 31.72
CA VAL A 247 -9.75 -6.25 31.75
C VAL A 247 -9.45 -6.92 30.41
N ALA A 248 -10.44 -7.51 29.77
CA ALA A 248 -10.21 -8.29 28.56
C ALA A 248 -11.33 -8.14 27.54
N ALA A 249 -10.97 -8.07 26.28
CA ALA A 249 -11.93 -8.04 25.18
C ALA A 249 -11.41 -8.77 23.95
N MET A 250 -12.35 -9.19 23.12
CA MET A 250 -12.10 -9.73 21.78
C MET A 250 -12.82 -8.85 20.77
N ARG A 251 -12.11 -8.53 19.68
CA ARG A 251 -12.67 -7.82 18.52
C ARG A 251 -12.45 -8.63 17.25
N VAL A 252 -13.53 -8.87 16.52
CA VAL A 252 -13.53 -9.64 15.27
C VAL A 252 -14.07 -8.76 14.17
N ALA A 253 -13.33 -8.65 13.08
CA ALA A 253 -13.74 -7.98 11.85
C ALA A 253 -13.62 -8.94 10.68
N ALA A 254 -14.63 -8.99 9.79
CA ALA A 254 -14.63 -9.82 8.61
C ALA A 254 -15.31 -9.09 7.44
N PHE A 255 -14.82 -9.32 6.21
CA PHE A 255 -15.39 -8.76 5.01
C PHE A 255 -15.28 -9.71 3.82
N ASN A 256 -16.20 -9.49 2.88
CA ASN A 256 -16.19 -10.09 1.56
C ASN A 256 -16.52 -8.98 0.56
N GLU A 257 -15.68 -8.83 -0.45
CA GLU A 257 -15.84 -7.84 -1.52
C GLU A 257 -15.76 -8.55 -2.85
N HIS A 258 -16.74 -8.30 -3.71
CA HIS A 258 -16.75 -8.66 -5.12
C HIS A 258 -16.58 -7.40 -5.97
N ASP A 259 -15.60 -7.39 -6.87
CA ASP A 259 -15.41 -6.35 -7.89
C ASP A 259 -15.92 -6.88 -9.22
N GLY A 260 -16.90 -6.18 -9.82
CA GLY A 260 -17.53 -6.62 -11.06
C GLY A 260 -16.67 -6.45 -12.31
N GLY A 261 -15.44 -5.94 -12.19
CA GLY A 261 -14.57 -5.70 -13.33
C GLY A 261 -15.12 -4.66 -14.32
N TYR A 262 -14.29 -4.25 -15.28
CA TYR A 262 -14.66 -3.26 -16.31
C TYR A 262 -13.76 -3.30 -17.56
N ILE A 263 -12.80 -4.22 -17.61
CA ILE A 263 -11.90 -4.39 -18.76
C ILE A 263 -12.53 -5.40 -19.73
N ARG A 264 -12.48 -5.04 -21.00
CA ARG A 264 -12.84 -5.93 -22.11
C ARG A 264 -11.60 -6.60 -22.66
N SER A 265 -11.72 -7.85 -23.03
CA SER A 265 -10.72 -8.56 -23.82
C SER A 265 -11.20 -8.85 -25.22
N VAL A 266 -10.30 -8.66 -26.20
CA VAL A 266 -10.41 -9.10 -27.58
C VAL A 266 -9.29 -10.10 -27.88
N GLY A 267 -9.32 -10.75 -29.02
CA GLY A 267 -8.35 -11.78 -29.38
C GLY A 267 -8.90 -13.18 -29.13
N ARG A 268 -8.05 -14.12 -28.70
CA ARG A 268 -8.47 -15.51 -28.48
C ARG A 268 -9.36 -15.66 -27.24
N VAL A 269 -9.05 -14.91 -26.19
CA VAL A 269 -9.92 -14.73 -25.04
C VAL A 269 -10.77 -13.50 -25.31
N THR A 270 -12.07 -13.69 -25.50
CA THR A 270 -13.04 -12.61 -25.68
C THR A 270 -13.98 -12.55 -24.49
N GLY A 271 -14.30 -11.36 -24.03
CA GLY A 271 -15.25 -11.17 -22.96
C GLY A 271 -15.22 -9.75 -22.39
N ASP A 272 -16.28 -9.42 -21.68
CA ASP A 272 -16.37 -8.22 -20.86
C ASP A 272 -15.98 -8.57 -19.42
N HIS A 273 -15.52 -7.58 -18.65
CA HIS A 273 -15.25 -7.71 -17.23
C HIS A 273 -14.12 -8.70 -16.85
N VAL A 274 -13.14 -8.92 -17.74
CA VAL A 274 -12.08 -9.95 -17.55
C VAL A 274 -11.21 -9.70 -16.32
N ASN A 275 -11.30 -8.54 -15.68
CA ASN A 275 -10.60 -8.19 -14.44
C ASN A 275 -11.48 -8.26 -13.18
N GLU A 276 -12.63 -8.95 -13.24
CA GLU A 276 -13.47 -9.18 -12.05
C GLU A 276 -12.77 -10.06 -11.00
N GLY A 277 -13.30 -10.07 -9.78
CA GLY A 277 -12.82 -10.97 -8.75
C GLY A 277 -13.14 -10.55 -7.33
N ASP A 278 -12.59 -11.28 -6.38
CA ASP A 278 -12.96 -11.20 -4.97
C ASP A 278 -11.77 -10.77 -4.08
N THR A 279 -12.10 -10.03 -3.02
CA THR A 279 -11.20 -9.80 -1.88
C THR A 279 -11.92 -10.20 -0.60
N ARG A 280 -11.33 -11.08 0.20
CA ARG A 280 -11.91 -11.57 1.45
C ARG A 280 -10.89 -11.49 2.56
N GLY A 281 -11.33 -11.14 3.75
CA GLY A 281 -10.43 -11.11 4.89
C GLY A 281 -11.14 -11.12 6.22
N ALA A 282 -10.33 -11.39 7.24
CA ALA A 282 -10.75 -11.32 8.63
C ALA A 282 -9.58 -10.89 9.53
N ARG A 283 -9.92 -10.21 10.62
CA ARG A 283 -9.01 -9.87 11.72
C ARG A 283 -9.65 -10.25 13.04
N VAL A 284 -8.86 -10.89 13.89
CA VAL A 284 -9.22 -11.18 15.29
C VAL A 284 -8.16 -10.55 16.16
N SER A 285 -8.57 -9.72 17.11
CA SER A 285 -7.72 -9.08 18.10
C SER A 285 -8.22 -9.44 19.51
N LEU A 286 -7.29 -9.80 20.37
CA LEU A 286 -7.50 -10.04 21.80
C LEU A 286 -6.73 -8.99 22.57
N LEU A 287 -7.38 -8.34 23.50
CA LEU A 287 -6.78 -7.41 24.46
C LEU A 287 -6.90 -7.99 25.86
N PHE A 288 -5.82 -7.87 26.62
CA PHE A 288 -5.75 -8.23 28.04
C PHE A 288 -4.99 -7.14 28.80
N ASP A 289 -5.73 -6.36 29.61
CA ASP A 289 -5.26 -5.25 30.43
C ASP A 289 -5.50 -5.57 31.92
N PRO A 290 -4.75 -6.52 32.54
CA PRO A 290 -5.03 -6.99 33.90
C PRO A 290 -4.71 -5.92 34.97
N SER A 291 -3.95 -4.91 34.62
CA SER A 291 -3.60 -3.77 35.47
C SER A 291 -3.32 -2.54 34.61
N LYS A 292 -3.26 -1.36 35.24
CA LYS A 292 -2.84 -0.12 34.55
C LYS A 292 -1.42 -0.15 33.99
N ASP A 293 -0.60 -1.11 34.41
CA ASP A 293 0.81 -1.20 34.05
C ASP A 293 1.11 -2.26 32.99
N LEU A 294 0.20 -3.23 32.76
CA LEU A 294 0.39 -4.29 31.78
C LEU A 294 -0.73 -4.32 30.76
N ARG A 295 -0.38 -4.22 29.50
CA ARG A 295 -1.28 -4.38 28.36
C ARG A 295 -0.71 -5.41 27.40
N VAL A 296 -1.50 -6.38 27.00
CA VAL A 296 -1.16 -7.42 26.03
C VAL A 296 -2.19 -7.43 24.91
N ARG A 297 -1.74 -7.27 23.68
CA ARG A 297 -2.57 -7.37 22.48
C ARG A 297 -2.05 -8.46 21.55
N LEU A 298 -2.93 -9.38 21.18
CA LEU A 298 -2.66 -10.42 20.18
C LEU A 298 -3.56 -10.18 18.99
N THR A 299 -2.98 -10.14 17.77
CA THR A 299 -3.77 -9.89 16.56
C THR A 299 -3.42 -10.91 15.48
N ALA A 300 -4.43 -11.50 14.86
CA ALA A 300 -4.31 -12.34 13.69
C ALA A 300 -5.12 -11.71 12.54
N THR A 301 -4.46 -11.43 11.42
CA THR A 301 -5.08 -10.89 10.21
C THR A 301 -4.84 -11.83 9.04
N GLN A 302 -5.87 -12.09 8.24
CA GLN A 302 -5.77 -12.83 7.00
C GLN A 302 -6.55 -12.11 5.90
N GLN A 303 -5.95 -12.00 4.71
CA GLN A 303 -6.59 -11.46 3.51
C GLN A 303 -6.24 -12.30 2.29
N ASN A 304 -7.21 -12.47 1.40
CA ASN A 304 -7.06 -13.16 0.13
C ASN A 304 -7.67 -12.30 -0.97
N ILE A 305 -6.84 -11.93 -1.95
CA ILE A 305 -7.24 -11.23 -3.18
C ILE A 305 -7.16 -12.28 -4.30
N ALA A 306 -8.21 -12.39 -5.09
CA ALA A 306 -8.26 -13.23 -6.29
C ALA A 306 -8.92 -12.43 -7.40
N ARG A 307 -8.28 -12.36 -8.55
CA ARG A 307 -8.78 -11.69 -9.75
C ARG A 307 -8.64 -12.61 -10.95
N ASP A 308 -9.62 -12.56 -11.85
CA ASP A 308 -9.62 -13.37 -13.08
C ASP A 308 -8.72 -12.77 -14.17
N GLY A 309 -8.34 -11.50 -14.00
CA GLY A 309 -7.39 -10.80 -14.85
C GLY A 309 -6.94 -9.48 -14.26
N THR A 310 -6.19 -8.72 -15.04
CA THR A 310 -5.61 -7.43 -14.66
C THR A 310 -6.38 -6.26 -15.26
N ALA A 311 -6.36 -5.07 -14.60
CA ALA A 311 -6.92 -3.83 -15.10
C ALA A 311 -5.93 -3.09 -16.03
N ILE A 312 -5.32 -3.81 -16.96
CA ILE A 312 -4.31 -3.32 -17.90
C ILE A 312 -4.94 -3.09 -19.25
N VAL A 313 -4.49 -2.04 -19.94
CA VAL A 313 -4.83 -1.70 -21.33
C VAL A 313 -3.53 -1.60 -22.13
N GLN A 314 -3.50 -2.14 -23.33
CA GLN A 314 -2.34 -2.07 -24.22
C GLN A 314 -2.35 -0.75 -24.98
N TYR A 315 -1.22 -0.03 -24.90
CA TYR A 315 -0.99 1.25 -25.54
C TYR A 315 0.12 1.16 -26.59
N ASP A 316 -0.03 1.90 -27.65
CA ASP A 316 1.05 2.17 -28.58
C ASP A 316 1.98 3.20 -27.95
N ALA A 317 3.25 2.82 -27.78
CA ALA A 317 4.24 3.65 -27.10
C ALA A 317 4.61 4.93 -27.89
N THR A 318 4.36 4.96 -29.20
CA THR A 318 4.67 6.09 -30.10
C THR A 318 3.53 7.12 -30.09
N THR A 319 2.29 6.65 -30.24
CA THR A 319 1.14 7.53 -30.33
C THR A 319 0.53 7.87 -28.97
N GLY A 320 0.83 7.07 -27.93
CA GLY A 320 0.25 7.21 -26.59
C GLY A 320 -1.25 6.90 -26.56
N GLN A 321 -1.77 6.14 -27.52
CA GLN A 321 -3.19 5.78 -27.62
C GLN A 321 -3.39 4.30 -27.33
N PRO A 322 -4.58 3.89 -26.81
CA PRO A 322 -4.91 2.49 -26.65
C PRO A 322 -5.00 1.77 -28.00
N VAL A 323 -4.38 0.61 -28.13
CA VAL A 323 -4.28 -0.14 -29.39
C VAL A 323 -5.62 -0.73 -29.80
N TYR A 324 -6.37 -1.29 -28.86
CA TYR A 324 -7.63 -2.02 -29.12
C TYR A 324 -8.88 -1.24 -28.69
N GLY A 325 -8.72 0.02 -28.31
CA GLY A 325 -9.79 0.87 -27.82
C GLY A 325 -9.81 1.05 -26.32
N ASP A 326 -10.75 1.86 -25.85
CA ASP A 326 -10.87 2.26 -24.45
C ASP A 326 -11.18 1.05 -23.56
N LEU A 327 -10.43 0.91 -22.45
CA LEU A 327 -10.56 -0.18 -21.47
C LEU A 327 -10.53 -1.59 -22.10
N THR A 328 -9.79 -1.73 -23.21
CA THR A 328 -9.74 -2.97 -23.98
C THR A 328 -8.28 -3.42 -24.15
N HIS A 329 -8.05 -4.71 -24.00
CA HIS A 329 -6.78 -5.30 -24.38
C HIS A 329 -6.97 -6.62 -25.14
N GLN A 330 -5.91 -7.07 -25.84
CA GLN A 330 -5.91 -8.36 -26.52
C GLN A 330 -5.31 -9.40 -25.58
N LEU A 331 -6.01 -10.54 -25.44
CA LEU A 331 -5.50 -11.69 -24.69
C LEU A 331 -5.61 -12.97 -25.54
N TYR A 332 -4.55 -13.76 -25.51
CA TYR A 332 -4.55 -15.13 -25.97
C TYR A 332 -4.89 -16.09 -24.82
N ARG A 333 -4.58 -15.69 -23.57
CA ARG A 333 -4.92 -16.38 -22.35
C ARG A 333 -5.28 -15.39 -21.24
N THR A 334 -6.18 -15.79 -20.33
CA THR A 334 -6.51 -14.98 -19.15
C THR A 334 -5.29 -14.80 -18.22
N GLU A 335 -5.21 -13.66 -17.55
CA GLU A 335 -4.12 -13.29 -16.63
C GLU A 335 -4.58 -13.29 -15.17
N PRO A 336 -5.03 -14.44 -14.61
CA PRO A 336 -5.50 -14.49 -13.24
C PRO A 336 -4.35 -14.28 -12.25
N TYR A 337 -4.69 -13.66 -11.11
CA TYR A 337 -3.75 -13.60 -10.01
C TYR A 337 -4.41 -13.80 -8.65
N THR A 338 -3.63 -14.30 -7.69
CA THR A 338 -4.04 -14.44 -6.30
C THR A 338 -2.95 -13.94 -5.36
N ILE A 339 -3.35 -13.23 -4.31
CA ILE A 339 -2.46 -12.78 -3.24
C ILE A 339 -3.09 -13.20 -1.92
N LYS A 340 -2.37 -14.00 -1.13
CA LYS A 340 -2.78 -14.44 0.20
C LYS A 340 -1.80 -13.91 1.22
N THR A 341 -2.31 -13.12 2.16
CA THR A 341 -1.54 -12.50 3.22
C THR A 341 -2.05 -12.95 4.57
N GLY A 342 -1.14 -13.34 5.46
CA GLY A 342 -1.44 -13.65 6.86
C GLY A 342 -0.42 -12.97 7.76
N VAL A 343 -0.90 -12.32 8.82
CA VAL A 343 -0.06 -11.66 9.84
C VAL A 343 -0.55 -12.08 11.21
N LEU A 344 0.34 -12.60 12.02
CA LEU A 344 0.14 -12.84 13.45
C LEU A 344 1.07 -11.90 14.19
N SER A 345 0.57 -11.17 15.17
CA SER A 345 1.38 -10.27 16.00
C SER A 345 1.01 -10.35 17.47
N ALA A 346 2.00 -10.07 18.30
CA ALA A 346 1.85 -9.86 19.73
C ALA A 346 2.52 -8.53 20.09
N ASP A 347 1.83 -7.70 20.86
CA ASP A 347 2.32 -6.44 21.41
C ASP A 347 2.10 -6.45 22.92
N ILE A 348 3.17 -6.34 23.68
CA ILE A 348 3.17 -6.33 25.13
C ILE A 348 3.75 -4.98 25.58
N GLU A 349 2.94 -4.22 26.28
CA GLU A 349 3.34 -2.95 26.88
C GLU A 349 3.35 -3.10 28.40
N TYR A 350 4.47 -2.74 29.02
CA TYR A 350 4.63 -2.75 30.48
C TYR A 350 5.17 -1.41 30.97
N ASN A 351 4.41 -0.76 31.86
CA ASN A 351 4.80 0.48 32.52
C ASN A 351 5.62 0.17 33.77
N MET A 352 6.90 0.52 33.75
CA MET A 352 7.84 0.31 34.86
C MET A 352 7.83 1.46 35.88
N GLY A 353 7.02 2.51 35.66
CA GLY A 353 6.96 3.72 36.48
C GLY A 353 8.01 4.79 36.13
N TRP A 354 9.14 4.41 35.53
CA TRP A 354 10.17 5.32 35.05
C TRP A 354 10.39 5.22 33.52
N ALA A 355 9.92 4.16 32.93
CA ALA A 355 9.94 3.93 31.50
C ALA A 355 8.85 2.93 31.11
N ARG A 356 8.47 2.93 29.84
CA ARG A 356 7.56 1.97 29.23
C ARG A 356 8.35 0.99 28.38
N LEU A 357 8.20 -0.29 28.64
CA LEU A 357 8.73 -1.38 27.84
C LEU A 357 7.65 -1.81 26.84
N ASN A 358 8.00 -1.85 25.55
CA ASN A 358 7.20 -2.49 24.50
C ASN A 358 7.98 -3.69 23.94
N VAL A 359 7.32 -4.85 23.85
CA VAL A 359 7.84 -6.05 23.20
C VAL A 359 6.88 -6.45 22.11
N ILE A 360 7.35 -6.39 20.86
CA ILE A 360 6.53 -6.64 19.68
C ILE A 360 7.12 -7.81 18.92
N GLY A 361 6.31 -8.84 18.65
CA GLY A 361 6.68 -9.98 17.83
C GLY A 361 5.71 -10.17 16.67
N SER A 362 6.18 -10.58 15.50
CA SER A 362 5.30 -10.93 14.39
C SER A 362 5.80 -12.10 13.56
N ALA A 363 4.83 -12.82 12.95
CA ALA A 363 5.04 -13.81 11.92
C ALA A 363 4.12 -13.50 10.74
N GLN A 364 4.68 -13.40 9.54
CA GLN A 364 3.95 -13.05 8.33
C GLN A 364 4.15 -14.12 7.27
N ARG A 365 3.10 -14.36 6.48
CA ARG A 365 3.13 -15.20 5.28
C ARG A 365 2.54 -14.44 4.13
N PHE A 366 3.26 -14.41 3.03
CA PHE A 366 2.77 -13.94 1.74
C PHE A 366 2.87 -15.06 0.72
N ARG A 367 1.82 -15.26 -0.06
CA ARG A 367 1.77 -16.23 -1.16
C ARG A 367 1.10 -15.52 -2.33
N GLY A 368 1.86 -15.30 -3.39
CA GLY A 368 1.40 -14.73 -4.64
C GLY A 368 1.43 -15.78 -5.75
N HIS A 369 0.46 -15.71 -6.64
CA HIS A 369 0.46 -16.43 -7.90
C HIS A 369 -0.06 -15.49 -8.97
N THR A 370 0.69 -15.30 -10.05
CA THR A 370 0.32 -14.42 -11.16
C THR A 370 0.63 -15.14 -12.48
N MET A 371 -0.26 -14.97 -13.42
CA MET A 371 -0.08 -15.41 -14.80
C MET A 371 -0.07 -14.20 -15.72
N LEU A 372 0.92 -14.14 -16.59
CA LEU A 372 1.07 -13.13 -17.63
C LEU A 372 0.95 -13.79 -18.99
N ASP A 373 0.14 -13.23 -19.87
CA ASP A 373 0.11 -13.61 -21.30
C ASP A 373 1.38 -13.07 -21.97
N ALA A 374 2.27 -13.97 -22.37
CA ALA A 374 3.56 -13.68 -22.99
C ALA A 374 3.53 -13.93 -24.51
N THR A 375 2.36 -14.12 -25.09
CA THR A 375 2.23 -14.51 -26.51
C THR A 375 2.76 -13.43 -27.43
N ASP A 376 2.49 -12.16 -27.15
CA ASP A 376 2.99 -11.03 -27.95
C ASP A 376 4.51 -10.91 -27.92
N ILE A 377 5.17 -11.46 -26.88
CA ILE A 377 6.64 -11.43 -26.74
C ILE A 377 7.30 -12.53 -27.56
N LEU A 378 6.72 -13.71 -27.55
CA LEU A 378 7.28 -14.89 -28.25
C LEU A 378 6.83 -14.99 -29.71
N GLY A 379 5.82 -14.19 -30.11
CA GLY A 379 5.14 -14.27 -31.40
C GLY A 379 3.99 -15.27 -31.37
N SER A 380 2.91 -14.96 -32.08
CA SER A 380 1.69 -15.77 -32.10
C SER A 380 1.70 -16.89 -33.13
N ASP A 381 2.71 -16.95 -34.01
CA ASP A 381 2.76 -17.92 -35.11
C ASP A 381 2.95 -19.35 -34.60
N GLY A 382 1.96 -20.20 -34.84
CA GLY A 382 2.00 -21.61 -34.41
C GLY A 382 1.70 -21.81 -32.91
N LEU A 383 1.35 -20.76 -32.17
CA LEU A 383 1.01 -20.83 -30.76
C LEU A 383 -0.49 -20.63 -30.52
N ASN A 384 -1.03 -21.41 -29.59
CA ASN A 384 -2.32 -21.11 -28.99
C ASN A 384 -2.18 -19.94 -28.02
N PHE A 385 -1.17 -19.99 -27.17
CA PHE A 385 -0.72 -18.91 -26.29
C PHE A 385 0.69 -19.23 -25.74
N ALA A 386 1.33 -18.19 -25.19
CA ALA A 386 2.48 -18.34 -24.31
C ALA A 386 2.18 -17.66 -22.96
N ALA A 387 2.68 -18.24 -21.87
CA ALA A 387 2.40 -17.73 -20.54
C ALA A 387 3.66 -17.74 -19.66
N LEU A 388 3.79 -16.68 -18.86
CA LEU A 388 4.72 -16.61 -17.74
C LEU A 388 3.95 -16.79 -16.44
N ASP A 389 4.13 -17.93 -15.80
CA ASP A 389 3.53 -18.29 -14.51
C ASP A 389 4.53 -17.96 -13.39
N ASN A 390 4.13 -17.13 -12.44
CA ASN A 390 4.93 -16.76 -11.28
C ASN A 390 4.26 -17.23 -10.00
N THR A 391 5.00 -17.94 -9.16
CA THR A 391 4.61 -18.23 -7.78
C THR A 391 5.60 -17.61 -6.82
N ILE A 392 5.11 -16.83 -5.86
CA ILE A 392 5.92 -16.08 -4.90
C ILE A 392 5.55 -16.52 -3.50
N ARG A 393 6.57 -16.78 -2.68
CA ARG A 393 6.43 -17.13 -1.27
C ARG A 393 7.36 -16.29 -0.44
N LEU A 394 6.84 -15.68 0.63
CA LEU A 394 7.62 -14.99 1.65
C LEU A 394 7.12 -15.40 3.03
N ASP A 395 8.03 -15.83 3.87
CA ASP A 395 7.85 -16.03 5.31
C ASP A 395 8.77 -15.05 6.03
N LYS A 396 8.18 -14.14 6.84
CA LYS A 396 8.89 -13.10 7.59
C LYS A 396 8.58 -13.20 9.06
N LYS A 397 9.60 -13.03 9.92
CA LYS A 397 9.47 -12.94 11.36
C LYS A 397 10.20 -11.70 11.85
N THR A 398 9.53 -10.92 12.70
CA THR A 398 10.15 -9.75 13.33
C THR A 398 10.01 -9.81 14.83
N ALA A 399 11.00 -9.24 15.53
CA ALA A 399 10.95 -9.01 16.96
C ALA A 399 11.54 -7.63 17.25
N GLU A 400 10.86 -6.85 18.09
CA GLU A 400 11.30 -5.53 18.53
C GLU A 400 11.14 -5.43 20.03
N VAL A 401 12.16 -4.91 20.71
CA VAL A 401 12.11 -4.54 22.13
C VAL A 401 12.46 -3.07 22.21
N ARG A 402 11.58 -2.29 22.82
CA ARG A 402 11.69 -0.84 22.90
C ARG A 402 11.44 -0.36 24.32
N LEU A 403 12.32 0.49 24.83
CA LEU A 403 12.18 1.23 26.07
C LEU A 403 11.96 2.70 25.75
N THR A 404 10.96 3.31 26.35
CA THR A 404 10.59 4.70 26.14
C THR A 404 10.43 5.38 27.48
N SER A 405 11.14 6.49 27.73
CA SER A 405 10.97 7.29 28.94
C SER A 405 9.60 7.94 29.02
N ASP A 406 9.17 8.30 30.20
CA ASP A 406 8.07 9.25 30.38
C ASP A 406 8.41 10.63 29.83
N ARG A 407 7.39 11.48 29.67
CA ARG A 407 7.58 12.86 29.26
C ARG A 407 8.29 13.67 30.36
N GLY A 408 9.19 14.56 29.93
CA GLY A 408 9.95 15.40 30.84
C GLY A 408 10.95 16.30 30.13
N PRO A 409 11.86 16.93 30.90
CA PRO A 409 12.93 17.76 30.32
C PRO A 409 13.87 16.97 29.41
N ILE A 410 14.06 15.69 29.68
CA ILE A 410 14.81 14.75 28.83
C ILE A 410 13.91 13.56 28.58
N GLU A 411 13.59 13.31 27.32
CA GLU A 411 12.87 12.14 26.86
C GLU A 411 13.79 11.31 26.00
N TRP A 412 13.70 9.99 26.08
CA TRP A 412 14.53 9.09 25.29
C TRP A 412 13.77 7.84 24.90
N LEU A 413 14.20 7.27 23.81
CA LEU A 413 13.75 5.98 23.30
C LEU A 413 14.97 5.17 22.92
N ALA A 414 15.02 3.89 23.29
CA ALA A 414 16.05 2.93 22.87
C ALA A 414 15.38 1.62 22.45
N GLY A 415 15.85 1.03 21.35
CA GLY A 415 15.26 -0.18 20.83
C GLY A 415 16.25 -1.11 20.15
N TYR A 416 15.88 -2.39 20.14
CA TYR A 416 16.49 -3.45 19.34
C TYR A 416 15.47 -4.05 18.41
N TYR A 417 15.85 -4.26 17.16
CA TYR A 417 15.01 -4.83 16.12
C TYR A 417 15.70 -6.01 15.45
N HIS A 418 14.96 -7.10 15.27
CA HIS A 418 15.37 -8.28 14.52
C HIS A 418 14.35 -8.58 13.43
N ASN A 419 14.83 -8.85 12.20
CA ASN A 419 14.04 -9.27 11.06
C ASN A 419 14.69 -10.46 10.37
N LYS A 420 13.89 -11.49 10.09
CA LYS A 420 14.30 -12.65 9.29
C LYS A 420 13.26 -12.94 8.22
N GLU A 421 13.70 -12.96 6.96
CA GLU A 421 12.88 -13.25 5.79
C GLU A 421 13.44 -14.47 5.07
N THR A 422 12.53 -15.33 4.59
CA THR A 422 12.84 -16.43 3.67
C THR A 422 11.85 -16.35 2.54
N GLY A 423 12.33 -16.13 1.34
CA GLY A 423 11.55 -15.95 0.13
C GLY A 423 11.92 -16.94 -0.95
N ASN A 424 10.99 -17.17 -1.86
CA ASN A 424 11.23 -17.87 -3.10
C ASN A 424 10.31 -17.31 -4.19
N ARG A 425 10.83 -17.16 -5.40
CA ARG A 425 10.07 -16.85 -6.61
C ARG A 425 10.31 -17.99 -7.60
N ASP A 426 9.26 -18.70 -7.95
CA ASP A 426 9.27 -19.74 -8.98
C ASP A 426 8.61 -19.16 -10.24
N GLN A 427 9.30 -19.25 -11.39
CA GLN A 427 8.83 -18.78 -12.69
C GLN A 427 8.84 -19.94 -13.69
N ARG A 428 7.78 -20.02 -14.49
CA ARG A 428 7.67 -20.98 -15.58
C ARG A 428 7.20 -20.25 -16.83
N LEU A 429 8.05 -20.22 -17.86
CA LEU A 429 7.68 -19.73 -19.19
C LEU A 429 7.40 -20.91 -20.10
N TYR A 430 6.19 -20.99 -20.63
CA TYR A 430 5.75 -22.09 -21.49
C TYR A 430 4.77 -21.60 -22.56
N ALA A 431 4.60 -22.38 -23.62
CA ALA A 431 3.59 -22.14 -24.63
C ALA A 431 2.75 -23.39 -24.86
N GLU A 432 1.51 -23.18 -25.25
CA GLU A 432 0.66 -24.20 -25.87
C GLU A 432 0.69 -24.00 -27.38
N LEU A 433 1.11 -25.06 -28.10
CA LEU A 433 1.21 -25.05 -29.54
C LEU A 433 -0.18 -25.24 -30.21
N ALA A 434 -0.27 -25.01 -31.52
CA ALA A 434 -1.52 -25.16 -32.26
C ALA A 434 -2.10 -26.61 -32.22
N ASP A 435 -1.27 -27.60 -31.97
CA ASP A 435 -1.65 -29.02 -31.80
C ASP A 435 -2.06 -29.36 -30.35
N ASN A 436 -2.16 -28.33 -29.45
CA ASN A 436 -2.43 -28.44 -28.02
C ASN A 436 -1.30 -29.13 -27.21
N SER A 437 -0.13 -29.38 -27.78
CA SER A 437 1.05 -29.80 -27.02
C SER A 437 1.64 -28.62 -26.24
N THR A 438 2.30 -28.90 -25.11
CA THR A 438 2.96 -27.88 -24.29
C THR A 438 4.46 -27.90 -24.53
N MET A 439 5.04 -26.72 -24.81
CA MET A 439 6.47 -26.49 -24.88
C MET A 439 6.92 -25.65 -23.70
N GLU A 440 7.85 -26.15 -22.89
CA GLU A 440 8.47 -25.39 -21.80
C GLU A 440 9.76 -24.73 -22.30
N PHE A 441 9.86 -23.40 -22.08
CA PHE A 441 11.05 -22.61 -22.43
C PHE A 441 11.99 -22.50 -21.22
N LEU A 442 11.43 -22.28 -20.03
CA LEU A 442 12.21 -22.00 -18.84
C LEU A 442 11.40 -22.30 -17.58
N THR A 443 12.03 -23.03 -16.65
CA THR A 443 11.60 -23.07 -15.24
C THR A 443 12.73 -22.53 -14.39
N SER A 444 12.48 -21.46 -13.63
CA SER A 444 13.47 -20.79 -12.79
C SER A 444 12.95 -20.69 -11.36
N GLY A 445 13.80 -21.05 -10.39
CA GLY A 445 13.59 -20.84 -8.97
C GLY A 445 14.58 -19.82 -8.44
N GLN A 446 14.10 -18.89 -7.61
CA GLN A 446 14.90 -17.77 -7.07
C GLN A 446 14.74 -17.70 -5.54
N PRO A 447 15.40 -18.63 -4.79
CA PRO A 447 15.39 -18.59 -3.34
C PRO A 447 16.18 -17.40 -2.79
N SER A 448 15.66 -16.79 -1.72
CA SER A 448 16.32 -15.68 -1.04
C SER A 448 16.17 -15.77 0.47
N ARG A 449 17.15 -15.24 1.19
CA ARG A 449 17.12 -15.07 2.65
C ARG A 449 17.65 -13.69 3.00
N PHE A 450 16.99 -13.04 3.93
CA PHE A 450 17.42 -11.76 4.46
C PHE A 450 17.34 -11.79 5.99
N THR A 451 18.35 -11.26 6.68
CA THR A 451 18.35 -11.10 8.14
C THR A 451 18.89 -9.72 8.46
N GLU A 452 18.22 -8.97 9.30
CA GLU A 452 18.66 -7.68 9.83
C GLU A 452 18.63 -7.70 11.37
N ASN A 453 19.67 -7.15 11.98
CA ASN A 453 19.71 -6.80 13.40
C ASN A 453 20.06 -5.33 13.51
N ALA A 454 19.30 -4.58 14.29
CA ALA A 454 19.54 -3.16 14.46
C ALA A 454 19.34 -2.71 15.90
N VAL A 455 20.18 -1.78 16.33
CA VAL A 455 19.96 -0.99 17.54
C VAL A 455 19.66 0.45 17.12
N TYR A 456 18.73 1.10 17.81
CA TYR A 456 18.32 2.45 17.48
C TYR A 456 17.82 3.19 18.72
N GLY A 457 17.80 4.50 18.64
CA GLY A 457 17.22 5.32 19.69
C GLY A 457 17.24 6.79 19.32
N ASP A 458 16.55 7.56 20.13
CA ASP A 458 16.56 9.02 20.12
C ASP A 458 16.61 9.60 21.54
N LEU A 459 17.03 10.84 21.60
CA LEU A 459 17.06 11.67 22.80
C LEU A 459 16.43 13.02 22.45
N THR A 460 15.43 13.42 23.22
CA THR A 460 14.77 14.72 23.09
C THR A 460 15.05 15.56 24.35
N TRP A 461 15.56 16.77 24.16
CA TRP A 461 15.82 17.72 25.23
C TRP A 461 14.85 18.89 25.15
N ASN A 462 14.09 19.09 26.24
CA ASN A 462 13.08 20.12 26.40
C ASN A 462 13.48 21.15 27.48
N GLY A 463 14.78 21.30 27.77
CA GLY A 463 15.29 22.14 28.87
C GLY A 463 15.23 23.64 28.62
N ILE A 464 14.96 24.09 27.41
CA ILE A 464 14.75 25.52 27.08
C ILE A 464 13.25 25.72 26.80
N PRO A 465 12.58 26.67 27.48
CA PRO A 465 11.18 26.97 27.22
C PRO A 465 10.92 27.18 25.73
N GLN A 466 9.83 26.62 25.21
CA GLN A 466 9.39 26.66 23.81
C GLN A 466 10.27 25.86 22.82
N TRP A 467 11.46 25.38 23.21
CA TRP A 467 12.32 24.59 22.34
C TRP A 467 12.30 23.11 22.70
N SER A 468 12.33 22.28 21.67
CA SER A 468 12.52 20.83 21.75
C SER A 468 13.57 20.41 20.72
N PHE A 469 14.63 19.76 21.15
CA PHE A 469 15.71 19.28 20.29
C PHE A 469 15.75 17.76 20.38
N THR A 470 15.66 17.06 19.25
CA THR A 470 15.78 15.61 19.19
C THR A 470 16.97 15.22 18.33
N VAL A 471 17.77 14.27 18.82
CA VAL A 471 18.80 13.59 18.03
C VAL A 471 18.57 12.10 18.11
N GLY A 472 18.73 11.40 17.01
CA GLY A 472 18.53 9.95 16.95
C GLY A 472 19.49 9.27 15.99
N ALA A 473 19.73 7.99 16.24
CA ALA A 473 20.56 7.15 15.38
C ALA A 473 20.06 5.71 15.36
N ARG A 474 20.32 5.02 14.25
CA ARG A 474 20.16 3.56 14.08
C ARG A 474 21.42 2.99 13.45
N ALA A 475 21.88 1.86 13.97
CA ALA A 475 22.91 1.04 13.36
C ALA A 475 22.33 -0.34 13.06
N ALA A 476 22.30 -0.71 11.79
CA ALA A 476 21.79 -1.97 11.29
C ALA A 476 22.90 -2.81 10.67
N ARG A 477 22.85 -4.12 10.88
CA ARG A 477 23.66 -5.11 10.18
C ARG A 477 22.73 -6.08 9.50
N ASN A 478 22.93 -6.30 8.22
CA ASN A 478 22.14 -7.25 7.46
C ASN A 478 23.02 -8.29 6.76
N SER A 479 22.41 -9.41 6.47
CA SER A 479 22.98 -10.51 5.72
C SER A 479 21.94 -10.98 4.72
N GLN A 480 22.34 -11.14 3.49
CA GLN A 480 21.47 -11.53 2.39
C GLN A 480 22.08 -12.66 1.59
N VAL A 481 21.26 -13.63 1.20
CA VAL A 481 21.60 -14.71 0.28
C VAL A 481 20.54 -14.74 -0.81
N TYR A 482 20.99 -14.85 -2.04
CA TYR A 482 20.14 -15.02 -3.21
C TYR A 482 20.70 -16.11 -4.09
N GLY A 483 19.84 -16.94 -4.64
CA GLY A 483 20.20 -18.00 -5.55
C GLY A 483 19.31 -18.05 -6.78
N THR A 484 19.75 -18.78 -7.80
CA THR A 484 18.95 -19.16 -8.96
C THR A 484 19.07 -20.65 -9.23
N SER A 485 18.02 -21.22 -9.78
CA SER A 485 18.00 -22.58 -10.32
C SER A 485 17.24 -22.59 -11.65
N THR A 486 17.73 -23.33 -12.63
CA THR A 486 17.09 -23.50 -13.93
C THR A 486 16.75 -24.99 -14.12
N ASN A 487 15.49 -25.28 -14.45
CA ASN A 487 14.99 -26.66 -14.61
C ASN A 487 15.31 -27.57 -13.41
N GLY A 488 15.22 -27.00 -12.19
CA GLY A 488 15.48 -27.69 -10.93
C GLY A 488 16.95 -27.86 -10.55
N VAL A 489 17.89 -27.46 -11.42
CA VAL A 489 19.32 -27.47 -11.14
C VAL A 489 19.76 -26.13 -10.59
N LYS A 490 20.46 -26.12 -9.46
CA LYS A 490 21.01 -24.88 -8.87
C LYS A 490 22.15 -24.38 -9.75
N ASP A 491 21.98 -23.15 -10.28
CA ASP A 491 22.97 -22.52 -11.15
C ASP A 491 23.90 -21.59 -10.38
N PHE A 492 23.32 -20.92 -9.37
CA PHE A 492 24.00 -19.84 -8.69
C PHE A 492 23.49 -19.71 -7.25
N GLU A 493 24.38 -19.33 -6.35
CA GLU A 493 24.07 -18.80 -5.03
C GLU A 493 25.19 -17.86 -4.59
N SER A 494 24.83 -16.68 -4.17
CA SER A 494 25.74 -15.70 -3.59
C SER A 494 25.14 -15.05 -2.36
N GLY A 495 26.00 -14.60 -1.47
CA GLY A 495 25.58 -13.91 -0.25
C GLY A 495 26.46 -12.70 0.02
N GLY A 496 25.87 -11.73 0.71
CA GLY A 496 26.53 -10.52 1.16
C GLY A 496 26.18 -10.17 2.60
N LYS A 497 27.07 -9.43 3.23
CA LYS A 497 26.82 -8.79 4.54
C LYS A 497 27.05 -7.31 4.36
N ASP A 498 26.21 -6.52 5.01
CA ASP A 498 26.23 -5.09 4.89
C ASP A 498 25.85 -4.42 6.21
N SER A 499 26.22 -3.16 6.36
CA SER A 499 25.88 -2.35 7.52
C SER A 499 25.44 -0.97 7.09
N SER A 500 24.39 -0.47 7.71
CA SER A 500 23.85 0.86 7.42
C SER A 500 23.67 1.64 8.71
N LYS A 501 23.85 2.95 8.62
CA LYS A 501 23.60 3.87 9.72
C LYS A 501 22.65 4.95 9.23
N THR A 502 21.65 5.27 10.05
CA THR A 502 20.74 6.39 9.79
C THR A 502 20.71 7.32 10.98
N TYR A 503 20.40 8.57 10.70
CA TYR A 503 20.45 9.65 11.69
C TYR A 503 19.19 10.50 11.59
N LEU A 504 18.83 11.11 12.70
CA LEU A 504 17.75 12.07 12.86
C LEU A 504 18.23 13.23 13.71
N ALA A 505 17.94 14.46 13.30
CA ALA A 505 18.07 15.63 14.12
C ALA A 505 16.85 16.54 13.88
N THR A 506 16.21 16.99 14.94
CA THR A 506 15.11 17.95 14.86
C THR A 506 15.29 19.08 15.86
N ALA A 507 14.87 20.27 15.48
CA ALA A 507 14.68 21.40 16.36
C ALA A 507 13.27 21.94 16.15
N ARG A 508 12.45 21.99 17.19
CA ARG A 508 11.11 22.56 17.17
C ARG A 508 11.05 23.75 18.10
N TYR A 509 10.49 24.83 17.60
CA TYR A 509 10.19 26.04 18.38
C TYR A 509 8.68 26.24 18.43
N SER A 510 8.11 26.20 19.63
CA SER A 510 6.68 26.52 19.87
C SER A 510 6.57 28.04 19.99
N ILE A 511 6.05 28.69 18.95
CA ILE A 511 5.85 30.12 18.92
C ILE A 511 4.88 30.52 20.04
N ASP A 512 3.81 29.75 20.14
CA ASP A 512 2.79 29.83 21.16
C ASP A 512 2.12 28.46 21.41
N LYS A 513 0.95 28.47 22.09
CA LYS A 513 0.22 27.22 22.41
C LYS A 513 -0.44 26.56 21.19
N VAL A 514 -0.53 27.25 20.06
CA VAL A 514 -1.26 26.80 18.86
C VAL A 514 -0.40 26.74 17.60
N SER A 515 0.85 27.26 17.65
CA SER A 515 1.72 27.29 16.47
C SER A 515 3.16 26.91 16.78
N SER A 516 3.81 26.25 15.82
CA SER A 516 5.22 25.85 15.91
C SER A 516 5.91 25.89 14.56
N VAL A 517 7.23 26.12 14.61
CA VAL A 517 8.16 25.94 13.48
C VAL A 517 9.10 24.79 13.82
N TYR A 518 9.47 24.01 12.84
CA TYR A 518 10.48 22.96 13.04
C TYR A 518 11.49 22.92 11.89
N PHE A 519 12.68 22.48 12.24
CA PHE A 519 13.69 22.01 11.30
C PHE A 519 13.91 20.51 11.55
N ARG A 520 14.07 19.73 10.47
CA ARG A 520 14.35 18.30 10.53
C ARG A 520 15.39 17.91 9.50
N ALA A 521 16.43 17.20 9.96
CA ALA A 521 17.39 16.49 9.11
C ALA A 521 17.28 15.00 9.42
N ALA A 522 16.98 14.19 8.42
CA ALA A 522 16.81 12.75 8.61
C ALA A 522 17.34 11.97 7.42
N SER A 523 17.79 10.74 7.66
CA SER A 523 18.28 9.85 6.64
C SER A 523 17.50 8.55 6.54
N GLY A 524 17.56 7.93 5.35
CA GLY A 524 16.97 6.62 5.05
C GLY A 524 17.90 5.80 4.17
N TYR A 525 17.66 4.49 4.08
CA TYR A 525 18.46 3.59 3.28
C TYR A 525 17.64 2.41 2.76
N ARG A 526 18.11 1.78 1.67
CA ARG A 526 17.77 0.41 1.28
C ARG A 526 19.02 -0.47 1.36
N PRO A 527 18.90 -1.74 1.79
CA PRO A 527 20.04 -2.66 1.85
C PRO A 527 20.64 -2.91 0.47
N GLY A 528 21.95 -3.12 0.41
CA GLY A 528 22.63 -3.71 -0.74
C GLY A 528 22.37 -5.22 -0.81
N GLY A 529 22.81 -5.85 -1.89
CA GLY A 529 22.62 -7.28 -2.09
C GLY A 529 23.48 -7.89 -3.19
N PRO A 530 23.45 -9.23 -3.33
CA PRO A 530 24.13 -9.92 -4.42
C PRO A 530 23.34 -9.79 -5.74
N ASN A 531 24.05 -9.85 -6.86
CA ASN A 531 23.50 -9.99 -8.20
C ASN A 531 23.73 -11.41 -8.73
N PRO A 532 22.82 -11.95 -9.57
CA PRO A 532 23.10 -13.13 -10.37
C PRO A 532 24.20 -12.82 -11.40
N PRO A 533 24.85 -13.83 -11.98
CA PRO A 533 25.74 -13.64 -13.11
C PRO A 533 25.02 -12.96 -14.27
N ALA A 534 25.62 -11.94 -14.89
CA ALA A 534 25.13 -11.42 -16.15
C ALA A 534 25.44 -12.41 -17.28
N LEU A 535 24.46 -12.70 -18.11
CA LEU A 535 24.59 -13.64 -19.23
C LEU A 535 24.48 -12.87 -20.55
N ASP A 536 25.27 -13.26 -21.54
CA ASP A 536 25.10 -12.81 -22.92
C ASP A 536 23.90 -13.52 -23.60
N GLN A 537 23.64 -13.20 -24.86
CA GLN A 537 22.51 -13.81 -25.60
C GLN A 537 22.68 -15.31 -25.85
N ASN A 538 23.87 -15.86 -25.63
CA ASN A 538 24.19 -17.29 -25.76
C ASN A 538 24.22 -18.01 -24.41
N GLY A 539 23.84 -17.32 -23.31
CA GLY A 539 23.86 -17.87 -21.95
C GLY A 539 25.25 -17.94 -21.31
N LYS A 540 26.27 -17.32 -21.89
CA LYS A 540 27.63 -17.27 -21.33
C LYS A 540 27.77 -16.09 -20.37
N VAL A 541 28.46 -16.33 -19.24
CA VAL A 541 28.73 -15.26 -18.23
C VAL A 541 29.57 -14.14 -18.85
N ILE A 542 29.07 -12.92 -18.66
CA ILE A 542 29.77 -11.68 -19.07
C ILE A 542 30.81 -11.33 -18.01
N PRO A 543 32.13 -11.37 -18.33
CA PRO A 543 33.16 -11.02 -17.36
C PRO A 543 33.07 -9.55 -16.96
N GLY A 544 33.33 -9.26 -15.66
CA GLY A 544 33.37 -7.89 -15.15
C GLY A 544 31.98 -7.28 -14.83
N ALA A 545 30.89 -8.01 -15.05
CA ALA A 545 29.57 -7.58 -14.59
C ALA A 545 29.51 -7.51 -13.05
N PRO A 546 28.79 -6.54 -12.45
CA PRO A 546 28.73 -6.37 -11.00
C PRO A 546 28.04 -7.58 -10.33
N THR A 547 28.76 -8.24 -9.43
CA THR A 547 28.28 -9.41 -8.66
C THR A 547 27.48 -9.02 -7.42
N SER A 548 27.41 -7.73 -7.09
CA SER A 548 26.66 -7.17 -5.97
C SER A 548 26.35 -5.70 -6.21
N PHE A 549 25.41 -5.16 -5.47
CA PHE A 549 25.11 -3.74 -5.41
C PHE A 549 25.17 -3.24 -3.97
N ALA A 550 25.56 -1.98 -3.80
CA ALA A 550 25.70 -1.34 -2.50
C ALA A 550 24.35 -0.84 -1.98
N PRO A 551 24.23 -0.56 -0.67
CA PRO A 551 23.11 0.23 -0.14
C PRO A 551 23.03 1.58 -0.84
N ASP A 552 21.81 2.04 -1.10
CA ASP A 552 21.57 3.44 -1.40
C ASP A 552 21.08 4.18 -0.15
N THR A 553 21.39 5.46 -0.07
CA THR A 553 21.10 6.29 1.08
C THR A 553 20.59 7.64 0.65
N LEU A 554 19.70 8.20 1.43
CA LEU A 554 19.28 9.58 1.23
C LEU A 554 19.28 10.39 2.54
N TRP A 555 19.45 11.69 2.38
CA TRP A 555 19.23 12.71 3.41
C TRP A 555 18.09 13.62 2.98
N SER A 556 17.24 13.99 3.93
CA SER A 556 16.21 14.99 3.76
C SER A 556 16.38 16.11 4.79
N TYR A 557 16.37 17.34 4.32
CA TYR A 557 16.33 18.56 5.13
C TYR A 557 14.97 19.20 4.95
N GLU A 558 14.28 19.47 6.05
CA GLU A 558 12.91 19.97 6.03
C GLU A 558 12.76 21.12 7.02
N VAL A 559 12.06 22.17 6.59
CA VAL A 559 11.58 23.25 7.44
C VAL A 559 10.06 23.28 7.34
N GLY A 560 9.38 23.26 8.47
CA GLY A 560 7.92 23.29 8.46
C GLY A 560 7.32 24.23 9.50
N TYR A 561 6.10 24.66 9.21
CA TYR A 561 5.25 25.46 10.07
C TYR A 561 3.92 24.75 10.27
N LYS A 562 3.44 24.68 11.51
CA LYS A 562 2.15 24.11 11.87
C LYS A 562 1.40 25.04 12.80
N ALA A 563 0.11 25.26 12.56
CA ALA A 563 -0.72 26.10 13.40
C ALA A 563 -2.18 25.66 13.44
N ASP A 564 -2.79 25.76 14.64
CA ASP A 564 -4.23 25.67 14.90
C ASP A 564 -4.78 27.08 15.15
N LEU A 565 -5.22 27.74 14.12
CA LEU A 565 -5.66 29.14 14.14
C LEU A 565 -7.18 29.23 14.30
N LEU A 566 -7.68 30.45 14.56
CA LEU A 566 -9.12 30.79 14.65
C LEU A 566 -9.85 29.87 15.64
N ASP A 567 -9.34 29.78 16.88
CA ASP A 567 -9.89 28.92 17.93
C ASP A 567 -9.97 27.42 17.49
N LYS A 568 -8.89 26.94 16.86
CA LYS A 568 -8.75 25.58 16.31
C LYS A 568 -9.74 25.26 15.16
N ARG A 569 -10.30 26.27 14.52
CA ARG A 569 -11.13 26.08 13.33
C ARG A 569 -10.32 25.98 12.04
N LEU A 570 -9.08 26.48 12.03
CA LEU A 570 -8.19 26.44 10.87
C LEU A 570 -6.87 25.78 11.25
N PHE A 571 -6.64 24.57 10.74
CA PHE A 571 -5.34 23.92 10.76
C PHE A 571 -4.58 24.28 9.48
N LEU A 572 -3.33 24.74 9.65
CA LEU A 572 -2.42 25.08 8.56
C LEU A 572 -1.10 24.34 8.77
N GLU A 573 -0.62 23.66 7.75
CA GLU A 573 0.71 23.04 7.72
C GLU A 573 1.40 23.36 6.39
N VAL A 574 2.65 23.86 6.48
CA VAL A 574 3.53 24.14 5.34
C VAL A 574 4.86 23.46 5.59
N ALA A 575 5.41 22.78 4.60
CA ALA A 575 6.73 22.16 4.65
C ALA A 575 7.51 22.44 3.36
N LEU A 576 8.78 22.85 3.53
CA LEU A 576 9.77 22.94 2.46
C LEU A 576 10.78 21.81 2.67
N PHE A 577 11.13 21.08 1.62
CA PHE A 577 12.07 19.97 1.73
C PHE A 577 13.13 19.96 0.62
N ASP A 578 14.32 19.45 0.96
CA ASP A 578 15.43 19.14 0.06
C ASP A 578 15.92 17.70 0.38
N ILE A 579 15.70 16.77 -0.54
CA ILE A 579 16.13 15.37 -0.45
C ILE A 579 17.30 15.17 -1.40
N ARG A 580 18.39 14.56 -0.89
CA ARG A 580 19.59 14.20 -1.64
C ARG A 580 19.79 12.70 -1.56
N TRP A 581 19.83 12.04 -2.70
CA TRP A 581 19.87 10.59 -2.81
C TRP A 581 21.12 10.13 -3.53
N ASP A 582 21.91 9.32 -2.86
CA ASP A 582 23.19 8.82 -3.34
C ASP A 582 23.10 7.32 -3.66
N LYS A 583 23.83 6.90 -4.72
CA LYS A 583 23.99 5.51 -5.15
C LYS A 583 22.66 4.82 -5.47
N LEU A 584 21.78 5.47 -6.23
CA LEU A 584 20.44 4.93 -6.55
C LEU A 584 20.52 3.47 -6.99
N GLN A 585 19.77 2.61 -6.34
CA GLN A 585 19.55 1.23 -6.79
C GLN A 585 18.54 1.21 -7.93
N GLN A 586 18.97 0.71 -9.09
CA GLN A 586 18.17 0.68 -10.31
C GLN A 586 18.36 -0.66 -11.03
N PRO A 587 17.33 -1.18 -11.71
CA PRO A 587 17.51 -2.28 -12.65
C PRO A 587 18.34 -1.79 -13.85
N ILE A 588 19.43 -2.49 -14.12
CA ILE A 588 20.33 -2.19 -15.22
C ILE A 588 20.40 -3.42 -16.13
N PRO A 589 20.00 -3.33 -17.41
CA PRO A 589 20.13 -4.43 -18.36
C PRO A 589 21.60 -4.61 -18.74
N ILE A 590 22.12 -5.83 -18.58
CA ILE A 590 23.48 -6.23 -19.00
C ILE A 590 23.37 -7.55 -19.75
N GLY A 591 23.57 -7.51 -21.06
CA GLY A 591 23.35 -8.68 -21.92
C GLY A 591 21.89 -9.11 -21.93
N ALA A 592 21.63 -10.38 -21.64
CA ALA A 592 20.30 -10.94 -21.52
C ALA A 592 19.74 -10.88 -20.09
N THR A 593 20.48 -10.30 -19.13
CA THR A 593 20.15 -10.29 -17.71
C THR A 593 19.90 -8.86 -17.23
N THR A 594 18.89 -8.66 -16.41
CA THR A 594 18.71 -7.41 -15.66
C THR A 594 19.29 -7.56 -14.27
N LEU A 595 20.30 -6.78 -13.94
CA LEU A 595 20.94 -6.71 -12.63
C LEU A 595 20.47 -5.49 -11.87
N THR A 596 20.67 -5.48 -10.56
CA THR A 596 20.58 -4.24 -9.78
C THR A 596 21.94 -3.57 -9.75
N GLY A 597 22.00 -2.30 -10.11
CA GLY A 597 23.20 -1.48 -10.04
C GLY A 597 22.99 -0.22 -9.22
N ASN A 598 24.08 0.40 -8.79
CA ASN A 598 24.06 1.71 -8.17
C ASN A 598 24.38 2.75 -9.24
N ALA A 599 23.40 3.51 -9.66
CA ALA A 599 23.50 4.43 -10.78
C ALA A 599 23.18 5.86 -10.35
N GLY A 600 24.22 6.67 -10.27
CA GLY A 600 24.09 8.12 -10.14
C GLY A 600 23.58 8.63 -8.79
N LYS A 601 23.26 9.92 -8.82
CA LYS A 601 22.65 10.66 -7.71
C LYS A 601 21.39 11.34 -8.17
N ALA A 602 20.48 11.57 -7.24
CA ALA A 602 19.27 12.34 -7.49
C ALA A 602 18.99 13.34 -6.37
N GLU A 603 18.21 14.34 -6.69
CA GLU A 603 17.63 15.26 -5.72
C GLU A 603 16.11 15.34 -5.89
N SER A 604 15.41 15.64 -4.81
CA SER A 604 13.99 16.01 -4.84
C SER A 604 13.77 17.20 -3.92
N LYS A 605 13.30 18.31 -4.48
CA LYS A 605 13.02 19.56 -3.75
C LYS A 605 11.57 19.92 -3.92
N GLY A 606 10.98 20.51 -2.88
CA GLY A 606 9.59 20.90 -3.01
C GLY A 606 9.00 21.65 -1.84
N LEU A 607 7.73 21.94 -2.05
CA LEU A 607 6.85 22.58 -1.08
C LEU A 607 5.57 21.76 -0.95
N GLU A 608 5.12 21.59 0.28
CA GLU A 608 3.85 20.96 0.61
C GLU A 608 3.01 21.88 1.49
N LEU A 609 1.72 21.94 1.22
CA LEU A 609 0.73 22.72 1.97
C LEU A 609 -0.44 21.81 2.33
N ALA A 610 -0.95 21.91 3.57
CA ALA A 610 -2.26 21.39 3.95
C ALA A 610 -3.04 22.42 4.75
N VAL A 611 -4.32 22.49 4.47
CA VAL A 611 -5.28 23.36 5.13
C VAL A 611 -6.52 22.55 5.47
N ARG A 612 -7.01 22.63 6.70
CA ARG A 612 -8.33 22.16 7.10
C ARG A 612 -9.05 23.31 7.80
N TYR A 613 -10.22 23.64 7.31
CA TYR A 613 -10.95 24.81 7.79
C TYR A 613 -12.42 24.47 8.07
N LYS A 614 -12.80 24.54 9.34
CA LYS A 614 -14.18 24.48 9.77
C LYS A 614 -14.76 25.89 9.67
N VAL A 615 -15.38 26.20 8.52
CA VAL A 615 -15.91 27.54 8.20
C VAL A 615 -16.98 27.93 9.22
N ASN A 616 -17.89 27.00 9.51
CA ASN A 616 -18.92 27.14 10.53
C ASN A 616 -19.33 25.74 11.08
N GLY A 617 -20.43 25.64 11.80
CA GLY A 617 -20.95 24.39 12.34
C GLY A 617 -21.34 23.34 11.29
N HIS A 618 -21.61 23.79 10.07
CA HIS A 618 -22.14 22.98 8.98
C HIS A 618 -21.16 22.76 7.83
N PHE A 619 -20.22 23.66 7.61
CA PHE A 619 -19.35 23.62 6.44
C PHE A 619 -17.88 23.54 6.80
N SER A 620 -17.21 22.50 6.26
CA SER A 620 -15.77 22.32 6.36
C SER A 620 -15.12 22.23 4.98
N LEU A 621 -13.90 22.75 4.88
CA LEU A 621 -13.03 22.70 3.70
C LEU A 621 -11.72 22.05 4.09
N ASP A 622 -11.18 21.24 3.20
CA ASP A 622 -9.83 20.72 3.26
C ASP A 622 -9.14 20.98 1.91
N GLY A 623 -7.87 21.29 1.97
CA GLY A 623 -7.07 21.56 0.79
C GLY A 623 -5.64 21.09 1.01
N SER A 624 -5.03 20.55 -0.02
CA SER A 624 -3.63 20.17 -0.01
C SER A 624 -2.99 20.38 -1.37
N LEU A 625 -1.69 20.71 -1.36
CA LEU A 625 -0.89 20.96 -2.55
C LEU A 625 0.52 20.43 -2.31
N ALA A 626 1.12 19.83 -3.33
CA ALA A 626 2.52 19.46 -3.36
C ALA A 626 3.15 19.91 -4.69
N TYR A 627 4.24 20.63 -4.59
CA TYR A 627 5.17 20.89 -5.68
C TYR A 627 6.44 20.07 -5.44
N THR A 628 6.86 19.27 -6.43
CA THR A 628 8.00 18.35 -6.32
C THR A 628 8.84 18.40 -7.59
N ASP A 629 10.11 18.80 -7.49
CA ASP A 629 11.11 18.72 -8.57
C ASP A 629 12.12 17.62 -8.23
N ALA A 630 11.87 16.42 -8.76
CA ALA A 630 12.70 15.23 -8.53
C ALA A 630 13.43 14.83 -9.82
N LYS A 631 14.78 14.80 -9.78
CA LYS A 631 15.63 14.60 -10.97
C LYS A 631 16.98 14.01 -10.63
N LEU A 632 17.64 13.43 -11.62
CA LEU A 632 19.07 13.08 -11.57
C LEU A 632 19.93 14.34 -11.44
N THR A 633 21.02 14.28 -10.66
CA THR A 633 21.96 15.40 -10.47
C THR A 633 23.31 15.17 -11.19
N GLU A 634 23.51 13.97 -11.72
CA GLU A 634 24.67 13.62 -12.54
C GLU A 634 24.23 12.68 -13.68
N ASP A 635 25.05 12.58 -14.72
CA ASP A 635 24.78 11.67 -15.82
C ASP A 635 24.85 10.23 -15.33
N ALA A 636 23.82 9.46 -15.66
CA ALA A 636 23.72 8.04 -15.37
C ALA A 636 23.46 7.31 -16.70
N PRO A 637 24.50 6.71 -17.35
CA PRO A 637 24.38 6.20 -18.72
C PRO A 637 23.29 5.17 -18.93
N ALA A 638 22.94 4.42 -17.87
CA ALA A 638 21.85 3.44 -17.91
C ALA A 638 20.45 4.04 -17.69
N LEU A 639 20.34 5.30 -17.23
CA LEU A 639 19.08 5.94 -16.87
C LEU A 639 18.82 7.21 -17.67
N GLY A 640 19.82 8.09 -17.82
CA GLY A 640 19.67 9.35 -18.52
C GLY A 640 20.67 10.43 -18.08
N PRO A 641 20.61 11.60 -18.71
CA PRO A 641 21.46 12.73 -18.38
C PRO A 641 21.07 13.40 -17.05
N SER A 642 21.99 14.18 -16.51
CA SER A 642 21.70 15.13 -15.43
C SER A 642 20.49 15.99 -15.79
N GLY A 643 19.58 16.19 -14.82
CA GLY A 643 18.29 16.87 -15.02
C GLY A 643 17.16 15.97 -15.49
N ALA A 644 17.39 14.70 -15.84
CA ALA A 644 16.32 13.76 -16.17
C ALA A 644 15.43 13.53 -14.96
N ARG A 645 14.09 13.64 -15.16
CA ARG A 645 13.10 13.51 -14.07
C ARG A 645 12.98 12.07 -13.59
N LEU A 646 12.87 11.90 -12.28
CA LEU A 646 12.59 10.61 -11.69
C LEU A 646 11.21 10.09 -12.12
N PRO A 647 11.05 8.76 -12.31
CA PRO A 647 9.79 8.16 -12.71
C PRO A 647 8.65 8.49 -11.75
N ASN A 648 7.42 8.49 -12.27
CA ASN A 648 6.17 8.66 -11.54
C ASN A 648 6.04 9.99 -10.75
N SER A 649 7.01 10.90 -10.84
CA SER A 649 7.01 12.17 -10.10
C SER A 649 6.27 13.27 -10.85
N ALA A 650 5.07 13.65 -10.38
CA ALA A 650 4.36 14.82 -10.86
C ALA A 650 4.93 16.11 -10.22
N ARG A 651 5.22 17.15 -11.04
CA ARG A 651 5.71 18.44 -10.50
C ARG A 651 4.68 19.12 -9.59
N LEU A 652 3.43 19.06 -9.96
CA LEU A 652 2.35 19.67 -9.20
C LEU A 652 1.22 18.68 -9.02
N SER A 653 0.76 18.53 -7.80
CA SER A 653 -0.46 17.83 -7.46
C SER A 653 -1.21 18.58 -6.37
N SER A 654 -2.54 18.57 -6.45
CA SER A 654 -3.40 19.27 -5.48
C SER A 654 -4.70 18.50 -5.27
N ALA A 655 -5.28 18.69 -4.10
CA ALA A 655 -6.62 18.23 -3.78
C ALA A 655 -7.36 19.30 -2.98
N ILE A 656 -8.65 19.43 -3.21
CA ILE A 656 -9.56 20.28 -2.45
C ILE A 656 -10.84 19.50 -2.18
N GLY A 657 -11.27 19.47 -0.93
CA GLY A 657 -12.50 18.87 -0.45
C GLY A 657 -13.41 19.88 0.22
N GLY A 658 -14.71 19.71 0.06
CA GLY A 658 -15.71 20.45 0.79
C GLY A 658 -16.78 19.53 1.31
N ARG A 659 -17.20 19.73 2.57
CA ARG A 659 -18.27 18.96 3.19
C ARG A 659 -19.27 19.89 3.86
N TYR A 660 -20.54 19.68 3.56
CA TYR A 660 -21.68 20.36 4.16
C TYR A 660 -22.54 19.37 4.93
N THR A 661 -22.78 19.66 6.21
CA THR A 661 -23.70 18.89 7.08
C THR A 661 -24.95 19.68 7.31
N PHE A 662 -26.11 19.04 7.24
CA PHE A 662 -27.42 19.65 7.36
C PHE A 662 -28.41 18.69 7.99
N ASP A 663 -29.57 19.21 8.39
CA ASP A 663 -30.66 18.40 8.92
C ASP A 663 -31.74 18.17 7.87
N VAL A 664 -32.24 16.96 7.78
CA VAL A 664 -33.37 16.58 6.93
C VAL A 664 -34.41 15.92 7.82
N ALA A 665 -35.49 16.65 8.15
CA ALA A 665 -36.57 16.17 9.02
C ALA A 665 -36.08 15.62 10.35
N GLY A 666 -35.15 16.32 11.02
CA GLY A 666 -34.57 15.92 12.32
C GLY A 666 -33.52 14.81 12.21
N LYS A 667 -32.97 14.57 11.02
CA LYS A 667 -31.93 13.56 10.76
C LYS A 667 -30.67 14.21 10.25
N ALA A 668 -29.51 13.85 10.82
CA ALA A 668 -28.22 14.36 10.37
C ALA A 668 -27.89 13.85 8.97
N ALA A 669 -27.60 14.74 8.06
CA ALA A 669 -27.25 14.45 6.69
C ALA A 669 -25.97 15.20 6.27
N TYR A 670 -25.30 14.71 5.25
CA TYR A 670 -24.11 15.36 4.68
C TYR A 670 -24.07 15.27 3.16
N ALA A 671 -23.38 16.21 2.55
CA ALA A 671 -22.95 16.16 1.16
C ALA A 671 -21.50 16.61 1.07
N GLY A 672 -20.72 15.99 0.21
CA GLY A 672 -19.29 16.29 0.03
C GLY A 672 -18.86 16.21 -1.43
N LEU A 673 -17.92 17.08 -1.79
CA LEU A 673 -17.24 17.08 -3.09
C LEU A 673 -15.74 17.11 -2.85
N ASN A 674 -15.01 16.23 -3.56
CA ASN A 674 -13.56 16.22 -3.61
C ASN A 674 -13.10 16.41 -5.05
N ILE A 675 -12.12 17.27 -5.28
CA ILE A 675 -11.49 17.48 -6.58
C ILE A 675 -9.99 17.30 -6.39
N ARG A 676 -9.37 16.49 -7.25
CA ARG A 676 -7.92 16.27 -7.27
C ARG A 676 -7.34 16.53 -8.64
N GLN A 677 -6.13 17.07 -8.66
CA GLN A 677 -5.32 17.30 -9.84
C GLN A 677 -3.96 16.62 -9.66
N VAL A 678 -3.52 15.90 -10.70
CA VAL A 678 -2.18 15.31 -10.78
C VAL A 678 -1.53 15.79 -12.08
N GLY A 679 -0.32 16.34 -11.98
CA GLY A 679 0.43 16.83 -13.14
C GLY A 679 0.96 15.70 -14.02
N GLN A 680 1.51 16.06 -15.17
CA GLN A 680 2.20 15.16 -16.09
C GLN A 680 3.40 14.50 -15.40
N ARG A 681 3.63 13.21 -15.68
CA ARG A 681 4.75 12.41 -15.18
C ARG A 681 5.22 11.38 -16.19
N ASN A 682 6.45 10.88 -16.03
CA ASN A 682 7.02 9.85 -16.88
C ASN A 682 6.94 8.48 -16.19
N ALA A 683 6.70 7.42 -16.95
CA ALA A 683 6.66 6.05 -16.42
C ALA A 683 8.05 5.48 -16.11
N GLY A 684 9.09 5.97 -16.80
CA GLY A 684 10.46 5.51 -16.65
C GLY A 684 11.47 6.64 -16.93
N PHE A 685 12.74 6.28 -17.05
CA PHE A 685 13.78 7.17 -17.49
C PHE A 685 13.89 7.23 -19.02
N ALA A 686 14.38 8.35 -19.54
CA ALA A 686 14.71 8.53 -20.94
C ALA A 686 16.18 8.16 -21.20
N ALA A 687 16.56 6.90 -20.99
CA ALA A 687 17.96 6.50 -21.18
C ALA A 687 18.29 6.38 -22.66
N PRO A 688 19.36 7.07 -23.16
CA PRO A 688 19.80 6.96 -24.54
C PRO A 688 20.19 5.52 -24.89
N GLY A 689 19.77 5.04 -26.08
CA GLY A 689 20.11 3.70 -26.56
C GLY A 689 19.39 2.53 -25.89
N THR A 690 18.41 2.80 -25.02
CA THR A 690 17.53 1.75 -24.51
C THR A 690 16.30 1.61 -25.39
N SER A 691 15.79 0.37 -25.53
CA SER A 691 14.51 0.10 -26.18
C SER A 691 13.30 0.43 -25.29
N VAL A 692 13.53 0.86 -24.05
CA VAL A 692 12.47 1.23 -23.11
C VAL A 692 12.03 2.66 -23.41
N PRO A 693 10.79 2.87 -23.87
CA PRO A 693 10.31 4.22 -24.17
C PRO A 693 10.11 5.03 -22.89
N ASN A 694 10.53 6.31 -22.95
CA ASN A 694 10.14 7.28 -21.94
C ASN A 694 8.66 7.66 -22.13
N PHE A 695 7.78 6.81 -21.65
CA PHE A 695 6.35 7.03 -21.81
C PHE A 695 5.86 8.14 -20.88
N SER A 696 5.27 9.17 -21.47
CA SER A 696 4.72 10.31 -20.72
C SER A 696 3.24 10.11 -20.44
N MET A 697 2.88 10.09 -19.17
CA MET A 697 1.51 10.04 -18.68
C MET A 697 0.97 11.47 -18.53
N PRO A 698 -0.08 11.86 -19.28
CA PRO A 698 -0.68 13.20 -19.18
C PRO A 698 -1.21 13.51 -17.78
N GLY A 699 -1.20 14.80 -17.42
CA GLY A 699 -1.88 15.26 -16.22
C GLY A 699 -3.40 15.16 -16.33
N TYR A 700 -4.07 15.09 -15.16
CA TYR A 700 -5.52 14.97 -15.12
C TYR A 700 -6.13 15.67 -13.90
N VAL A 701 -7.44 15.93 -14.02
CA VAL A 701 -8.30 16.38 -12.91
C VAL A 701 -9.43 15.39 -12.76
N MET A 702 -9.76 15.02 -11.52
CA MET A 702 -10.86 14.15 -11.17
C MET A 702 -11.69 14.74 -10.05
N GLY A 703 -12.99 14.45 -10.04
CA GLY A 703 -13.92 14.85 -8.99
C GLY A 703 -14.72 13.67 -8.48
N ASP A 704 -15.02 13.67 -7.19
CA ASP A 704 -15.78 12.63 -6.48
C ASP A 704 -16.86 13.29 -5.62
N LEU A 705 -18.09 12.77 -5.65
CA LEU A 705 -19.24 13.22 -4.86
C LEU A 705 -19.63 12.15 -3.86
N GLN A 706 -20.09 12.58 -2.69
CA GLN A 706 -20.67 11.71 -1.67
C GLN A 706 -21.80 12.42 -0.94
N ALA A 707 -22.82 11.67 -0.52
CA ALA A 707 -23.90 12.16 0.32
C ALA A 707 -24.40 11.02 1.22
N GLY A 708 -24.93 11.37 2.38
CA GLY A 708 -25.51 10.36 3.28
C GLY A 708 -26.40 10.99 4.35
N ILE A 709 -27.15 10.12 4.99
CA ILE A 709 -28.10 10.46 6.07
C ILE A 709 -28.04 9.39 7.15
N GLU A 710 -28.16 9.82 8.40
CA GLU A 710 -28.27 8.93 9.55
C GLU A 710 -29.74 8.80 9.99
N ILE A 711 -30.25 7.58 10.04
CA ILE A 711 -31.65 7.29 10.40
C ILE A 711 -31.66 6.18 11.45
N SER A 712 -31.96 6.52 12.71
CA SER A 712 -32.13 5.53 13.80
C SER A 712 -30.96 4.54 13.92
N GLY A 713 -29.72 5.04 13.84
CA GLY A 713 -28.47 4.25 13.92
C GLY A 713 -28.10 3.49 12.63
N TRP A 714 -28.82 3.75 11.53
CA TRP A 714 -28.42 3.36 10.18
C TRP A 714 -27.80 4.55 9.47
N GLU A 715 -26.58 4.42 8.94
CA GLU A 715 -26.00 5.37 8.00
C GLU A 715 -26.27 4.85 6.59
N VAL A 716 -26.98 5.65 5.77
CA VAL A 716 -27.24 5.36 4.36
C VAL A 716 -26.48 6.38 3.53
N GLY A 717 -25.54 5.93 2.72
CA GLY A 717 -24.69 6.76 1.88
C GLY A 717 -24.84 6.45 0.40
N ALA A 718 -24.53 7.42 -0.42
CA ALA A 718 -24.35 7.28 -1.86
C ALA A 718 -23.09 8.02 -2.28
N PHE A 719 -22.39 7.48 -3.27
CA PHE A 719 -21.20 8.12 -3.81
C PHE A 719 -21.10 7.98 -5.33
N MET A 720 -20.38 8.91 -5.92
CA MET A 720 -19.98 8.86 -7.32
C MET A 720 -18.52 9.27 -7.43
N ARG A 721 -17.66 8.35 -7.84
CA ARG A 721 -16.24 8.59 -8.09
C ARG A 721 -15.99 8.82 -9.57
N ASN A 722 -14.94 9.59 -9.87
CA ASN A 722 -14.57 9.94 -11.26
C ASN A 722 -15.74 10.51 -12.04
N LEU A 723 -16.34 11.62 -11.54
CA LEU A 723 -17.53 12.27 -12.10
C LEU A 723 -17.47 12.48 -13.61
N ALA A 724 -16.31 12.91 -14.11
CA ALA A 724 -16.11 13.20 -15.54
C ALA A 724 -15.81 11.95 -16.38
N ASP A 725 -15.79 10.75 -15.78
CA ASP A 725 -15.43 9.49 -16.44
C ASP A 725 -14.07 9.56 -17.15
N LYS A 726 -13.08 10.16 -16.49
CA LYS A 726 -11.74 10.39 -17.04
C LYS A 726 -10.98 9.07 -17.17
N ARG A 727 -10.33 8.85 -18.32
CA ARG A 727 -9.40 7.75 -18.58
C ARG A 727 -7.97 8.20 -18.26
N ALA A 728 -7.72 8.50 -17.00
CA ALA A 728 -6.38 8.91 -16.56
C ALA A 728 -5.46 7.70 -16.41
N LEU A 729 -4.17 7.88 -16.75
CA LEU A 729 -3.17 6.84 -16.64
C LEU A 729 -2.59 6.89 -15.24
N SER A 730 -2.66 5.77 -14.50
CA SER A 730 -2.15 5.67 -13.13
C SER A 730 -0.76 5.01 -13.06
N GLY A 731 -0.43 4.18 -14.04
CA GLY A 731 0.87 3.53 -14.16
C GLY A 731 1.10 3.05 -15.58
N ALA A 732 2.36 2.81 -15.93
CA ALA A 732 2.72 2.15 -17.18
C ALA A 732 3.93 1.25 -16.94
N ASP A 733 3.82 0.00 -17.35
CA ASP A 733 4.89 -0.98 -17.33
C ASP A 733 5.51 -1.07 -18.71
N THR A 734 6.79 -0.67 -18.80
CA THR A 734 7.58 -0.67 -20.03
C THR A 734 8.51 -1.89 -20.14
N ALA A 735 8.51 -2.80 -19.17
CA ALA A 735 9.45 -3.91 -19.11
C ALA A 735 9.36 -4.84 -20.33
N LEU A 736 8.14 -5.09 -20.81
CA LEU A 736 7.92 -5.98 -21.96
C LEU A 736 8.27 -5.34 -23.29
N THR A 737 8.29 -4.01 -23.38
CA THR A 737 8.63 -3.30 -24.63
C THR A 737 10.09 -3.56 -25.07
N ALA A 738 10.98 -3.85 -24.12
CA ALA A 738 12.35 -4.24 -24.39
C ALA A 738 12.45 -5.57 -25.17
N PHE A 739 11.44 -6.41 -25.11
CA PHE A 739 11.34 -7.70 -25.79
C PHE A 739 10.35 -7.69 -26.96
N GLY A 740 9.92 -6.48 -27.40
CA GLY A 740 8.94 -6.33 -28.49
C GLY A 740 7.47 -6.48 -28.07
N GLY A 741 7.20 -6.66 -26.78
CA GLY A 741 5.85 -6.72 -26.25
C GLY A 741 5.17 -5.34 -26.19
N PRO A 742 3.85 -5.30 -25.89
CA PRO A 742 3.09 -4.06 -25.82
C PRO A 742 3.44 -3.23 -24.58
N LEU A 743 3.19 -1.92 -24.65
CA LEU A 743 3.18 -1.05 -23.50
C LEU A 743 1.91 -1.33 -22.67
N ARG A 744 2.10 -1.75 -21.43
CA ARG A 744 1.01 -2.14 -20.52
C ARG A 744 0.68 -0.97 -19.58
N VAL A 745 -0.51 -0.40 -19.71
CA VAL A 745 -0.91 0.81 -18.98
C VAL A 745 -2.08 0.49 -18.06
N THR A 746 -1.97 0.91 -16.80
CA THR A 746 -3.06 0.90 -15.85
C THR A 746 -3.77 2.24 -15.84
N THR A 747 -5.09 2.23 -15.99
CA THR A 747 -5.93 3.42 -15.92
C THR A 747 -6.59 3.53 -14.56
N VAL A 748 -6.98 4.76 -14.18
CA VAL A 748 -7.88 4.94 -13.04
C VAL A 748 -9.22 4.28 -13.33
N GLN A 749 -9.89 3.83 -12.28
CA GLN A 749 -11.21 3.21 -12.40
C GLN A 749 -12.20 4.17 -13.12
N PRO A 750 -13.02 3.70 -14.06
CA PRO A 750 -14.07 4.48 -14.71
C PRO A 750 -15.02 5.12 -13.68
N ARG A 751 -15.87 6.03 -14.13
CA ARG A 751 -16.94 6.57 -13.26
C ARG A 751 -17.66 5.43 -12.56
N THR A 752 -17.65 5.47 -11.22
CA THR A 752 -18.26 4.45 -10.38
C THR A 752 -19.30 5.09 -9.49
N ILE A 753 -20.51 4.54 -9.53
CA ILE A 753 -21.64 4.95 -8.69
C ILE A 753 -21.89 3.83 -7.69
N GLY A 754 -22.16 4.19 -6.43
CA GLY A 754 -22.45 3.21 -5.41
C GLY A 754 -23.30 3.75 -4.27
N MET A 755 -23.78 2.82 -3.46
CA MET A 755 -24.52 3.07 -2.22
C MET A 755 -23.95 2.18 -1.12
N ASN A 756 -23.96 2.68 0.08
CA ASN A 756 -23.59 1.92 1.28
C ASN A 756 -24.62 2.10 2.37
N VAL A 757 -24.84 1.06 3.13
CA VAL A 757 -25.71 1.05 4.31
C VAL A 757 -24.92 0.42 5.44
N THR A 758 -24.84 1.11 6.57
CA THR A 758 -24.10 0.65 7.75
C THR A 758 -25.00 0.77 8.98
N ARG A 759 -24.97 -0.24 9.83
CA ARG A 759 -25.61 -0.27 11.14
C ARG A 759 -24.56 -0.39 12.22
N THR A 760 -24.61 0.52 13.20
CA THR A 760 -23.82 0.42 14.44
C THR A 760 -24.75 0.13 15.62
N PHE A 761 -24.37 -0.76 16.53
CA PHE A 761 -25.17 -1.20 17.68
C PHE A 761 -24.29 -1.52 18.89
#